data_0e2bb4798c2796bdf8270217740bfd3c
#
_entry.id   0e2bb4798c2796bdf8270217740bfd3c
#
_cell.length_a   1.000
_cell.length_b   1.000
_cell.length_c   1.000
_cell.angle_alpha   90.00
_cell.angle_beta   90.00
_cell.angle_gamma   90.00
#
_symmetry.space_group_name_H-M   'P 1'
#
loop_
_entity.id
_entity.type
_entity.pdbx_description
1 polymer ?
#
loop_
_entity_poly.entity_id
_entity_poly.type
_entity_poly.pdbx_seq_one_letter_code
_entity_poly.pdbx_strand_id
1 'polypeptide(L)'
;MYNELVLKFVVEANCRTIFSLKKMFGSQRQTRFQAALASLLIVCAFASTLEAQTASPDNGPISVAQPADGPVVEIVKAVAQEPAAAPAESEATAPAALSSPRQDLRFDELPGYQRYKEIRDNGRKLQDGGRVYKIRWSRDGSKIGFTLDGQKKQFNVADKSITDRVDNLVDKSLRDKVTARPKVERAKQVTLERSPDRKWRAVYRKHNVVLEPKSKSASAIKVTKDGNSRRRFGTCCWVYGEELDQQTAMWWSPDSRKLAYYEVDESKMSDYYLTVDNTSTYTKLKTVRYPKAGDKNPQVSLHIYDLDTRQNVKVKLDGDPTQYLFNVRFSPNGEELLFSRMSRRQNKLDVMAADVSNGETRLVVSETQATWQKSEPLMRFLDDGQRFIWETERTLWKQFEMRNLAGEKITDLTDFEEFPCNKIELVDEAAGWVYYSAFSDPSNPYNLQLHRSKLDGSKKQRITSAALNHTAFQISPSHDLVVAVREQFDTPRSTAVYRCEDGEEIAVLAQCNRSVAESMGLVAPEIFEFVANDGVTKIWGTLHKPSNFDPEKKYPLLIDVYGGPQSTGISNTWSPANPVCELGFLVAKVGNRGTIKRGKAFESANFRNLGGPDLDDQVSAVQFLGQRNYVDASRVGIWGHSYGGYLSALGILKYPDVFQAAVAGSPVTDWKNYDTIYTERYMQTPRENADGYKSSSCLKYASKLKGKLLLVHGLIDDNVHPANTWQLAKALQDKDKRFDMMVYPGFKHGVQSTYEAIRWEYFFRHLGP
;
A
#
# COMPACT_ATOMS: atom_id res chain seq x y z
N MET A 1 -15.41 -59.99 -3.02
CA MET A 1 -15.48 -61.00 -1.94
C MET A 1 -14.14 -61.16 -1.19
N TYR A 2 -12.97 -61.24 -1.86
CA TYR A 2 -11.67 -61.37 -1.18
C TYR A 2 -11.27 -60.09 -0.40
N ASN A 3 -11.56 -58.92 -0.93
CA ASN A 3 -11.23 -57.66 -0.27
C ASN A 3 -12.11 -57.27 0.92
N GLU A 4 -13.35 -57.72 0.96
CA GLU A 4 -14.24 -57.48 2.13
C GLU A 4 -13.85 -58.35 3.34
N LEU A 5 -13.36 -59.55 3.11
CA LEU A 5 -12.89 -60.43 4.20
C LEU A 5 -11.58 -59.93 4.85
N VAL A 6 -10.67 -59.40 4.05
CA VAL A 6 -9.40 -58.82 4.53
C VAL A 6 -9.66 -57.55 5.35
N LEU A 7 -10.59 -56.68 4.93
CA LEU A 7 -10.94 -55.46 5.67
C LEU A 7 -11.60 -55.77 7.04
N LYS A 8 -12.46 -56.82 7.10
CA LYS A 8 -13.08 -57.28 8.37
C LYS A 8 -12.04 -57.83 9.31
N PHE A 9 -11.06 -58.59 8.81
CA PHE A 9 -10.03 -59.20 9.67
C PHE A 9 -9.06 -58.16 10.26
N VAL A 10 -8.73 -57.11 9.51
CA VAL A 10 -7.85 -56.02 9.95
C VAL A 10 -8.55 -55.12 10.98
N VAL A 11 -9.86 -54.87 10.84
CA VAL A 11 -10.64 -54.07 11.79
C VAL A 11 -10.86 -54.82 13.09
N GLU A 12 -11.16 -56.14 13.08
CA GLU A 12 -11.33 -56.93 14.31
C GLU A 12 -10.02 -57.17 15.06
N ALA A 13 -8.88 -57.36 14.37
CA ALA A 13 -7.57 -57.50 15.03
C ALA A 13 -7.13 -56.22 15.72
N ASN A 14 -7.39 -55.04 15.14
CA ASN A 14 -7.05 -53.77 15.75
C ASN A 14 -7.94 -53.43 16.96
N CYS A 15 -9.21 -53.79 16.97
CA CYS A 15 -10.09 -53.56 18.12
C CYS A 15 -9.65 -54.39 19.37
N ARG A 16 -9.16 -55.60 19.19
CA ARG A 16 -8.68 -56.44 20.34
C ARG A 16 -7.36 -55.88 20.91
N THR A 17 -6.48 -55.36 20.09
CA THR A 17 -5.20 -54.75 20.52
C THR A 17 -5.42 -53.45 21.29
N ILE A 18 -6.38 -52.62 20.86
CA ILE A 18 -6.73 -51.35 21.52
C ILE A 18 -7.35 -51.60 22.91
N PHE A 19 -8.16 -52.64 23.08
CA PHE A 19 -8.78 -52.98 24.38
C PHE A 19 -7.74 -53.53 25.39
N SER A 20 -6.71 -54.23 24.91
CA SER A 20 -5.65 -54.78 25.78
C SER A 20 -4.69 -53.68 26.25
N LEU A 21 -4.41 -52.65 25.42
CA LEU A 21 -3.56 -51.53 25.77
C LEU A 21 -4.22 -50.54 26.75
N LYS A 22 -5.55 -50.40 26.72
CA LYS A 22 -6.30 -49.56 27.67
C LYS A 22 -6.22 -50.05 29.13
N LYS A 23 -5.92 -51.31 29.34
CA LYS A 23 -5.76 -51.92 30.69
C LYS A 23 -4.36 -51.76 31.29
N MET A 24 -3.35 -51.40 30.45
CA MET A 24 -1.94 -51.31 30.88
C MET A 24 -1.46 -49.91 31.25
N PHE A 25 -2.18 -48.84 30.89
CA PHE A 25 -1.72 -47.47 31.15
C PHE A 25 -2.78 -46.65 31.91
N GLY A 26 -2.44 -46.27 33.15
CA GLY A 26 -3.24 -45.41 33.99
C GLY A 26 -3.35 -43.96 33.47
N SER A 27 -4.30 -43.20 34.02
CA SER A 27 -4.92 -41.97 33.53
C SER A 27 -4.04 -40.71 33.30
N GLN A 28 -2.72 -40.76 33.37
CA GLN A 28 -1.86 -39.56 33.29
C GLN A 28 -1.09 -39.38 31.96
N ARG A 29 -1.35 -40.16 30.91
CA ARG A 29 -0.64 -40.02 29.60
C ARG A 29 -1.56 -39.98 28.37
N GLN A 30 -2.72 -39.40 28.50
CA GLN A 30 -3.72 -39.35 27.43
C GLN A 30 -3.30 -38.52 26.19
N THR A 31 -2.49 -37.48 26.37
CA THR A 31 -2.06 -36.58 25.29
C THR A 31 -1.03 -37.21 24.33
N ARG A 32 -0.15 -38.06 24.82
CA ARG A 32 0.84 -38.74 23.95
C ARG A 32 0.25 -39.91 23.15
N PHE A 33 -0.84 -40.49 23.65
CA PHE A 33 -1.53 -41.58 22.96
C PHE A 33 -2.35 -41.09 21.76
N GLN A 34 -2.95 -39.88 21.84
CA GLN A 34 -3.68 -39.27 20.74
C GLN A 34 -2.74 -38.86 19.58
N ALA A 35 -1.54 -38.39 19.86
CA ALA A 35 -0.53 -38.06 18.86
C ALA A 35 0.00 -39.31 18.12
N ALA A 36 0.18 -40.44 18.80
CA ALA A 36 0.62 -41.69 18.17
C ALA A 36 -0.47 -42.32 17.29
N LEU A 37 -1.74 -42.19 17.69
CA LEU A 37 -2.90 -42.67 16.90
C LEU A 37 -3.10 -41.85 15.62
N ALA A 38 -2.90 -40.51 15.68
CA ALA A 38 -2.98 -39.61 14.50
C ALA A 38 -1.87 -39.93 13.50
N SER A 39 -0.66 -40.22 13.94
CA SER A 39 0.46 -40.61 13.07
C SER A 39 0.25 -41.94 12.37
N LEU A 40 -0.38 -42.89 13.03
CA LEU A 40 -0.69 -44.23 12.45
C LEU A 40 -1.79 -44.15 11.39
N LEU A 41 -2.79 -43.26 11.58
CA LEU A 41 -3.87 -43.04 10.62
C LEU A 41 -3.39 -42.31 9.34
N ILE A 42 -2.38 -41.44 9.44
CA ILE A 42 -1.78 -40.77 8.31
C ILE A 42 -0.96 -41.75 7.45
N VAL A 43 -0.25 -42.70 8.02
CA VAL A 43 0.49 -43.72 7.28
C VAL A 43 -0.45 -44.68 6.56
N CYS A 44 -1.60 -45.02 7.11
CA CYS A 44 -2.59 -45.86 6.44
C CYS A 44 -3.32 -45.12 5.28
N ALA A 45 -3.48 -43.79 5.35
CA ALA A 45 -4.07 -43.01 4.28
C ALA A 45 -3.13 -42.82 3.07
N PHE A 46 -1.81 -42.82 3.29
CA PHE A 46 -0.82 -42.74 2.20
C PHE A 46 -0.64 -44.07 1.45
N ALA A 47 -0.85 -45.21 2.09
CA ALA A 47 -0.77 -46.51 1.43
C ALA A 47 -1.95 -46.80 0.48
N SER A 48 -3.14 -46.22 0.76
CA SER A 48 -4.32 -46.41 -0.08
C SER A 48 -4.39 -45.49 -1.33
N THR A 49 -3.53 -44.45 -1.40
CA THR A 49 -3.46 -43.56 -2.57
C THR A 49 -2.42 -43.97 -3.62
N LEU A 50 -1.53 -44.90 -3.31
CA LEU A 50 -0.50 -45.38 -4.24
C LEU A 50 -0.98 -46.56 -5.13
N GLU A 51 -2.05 -47.27 -4.76
CA GLU A 51 -2.59 -48.39 -5.55
C GLU A 51 -3.68 -48.00 -6.57
N ALA A 52 -4.08 -46.74 -6.64
CA ALA A 52 -5.17 -46.28 -7.51
C ALA A 52 -4.70 -45.70 -8.86
N GLN A 53 -3.42 -45.77 -9.20
CA GLN A 53 -2.85 -45.19 -10.45
C GLN A 53 -2.37 -46.19 -11.50
N THR A 54 -2.74 -47.46 -11.42
CA THR A 54 -2.42 -48.42 -12.48
C THR A 54 -3.69 -49.15 -12.96
N ALA A 55 -4.44 -48.56 -13.84
CA ALA A 55 -5.30 -49.25 -14.81
C ALA A 55 -5.90 -48.24 -15.82
N SER A 56 -5.41 -48.26 -17.04
CA SER A 56 -6.07 -47.79 -18.23
C SER A 56 -6.23 -48.95 -19.19
N PRO A 57 -7.30 -49.06 -19.98
CA PRO A 57 -7.06 -49.33 -21.41
C PRO A 57 -7.91 -48.53 -22.41
N ASP A 58 -7.24 -48.27 -23.52
CA ASP A 58 -7.68 -48.22 -24.92
C ASP A 58 -8.75 -47.24 -25.42
N ASN A 59 -8.43 -46.37 -26.38
CA ASN A 59 -8.71 -46.59 -27.83
C ASN A 59 -8.56 -45.32 -28.67
N GLY A 60 -7.81 -45.43 -29.78
CA GLY A 60 -8.12 -44.92 -31.09
C GLY A 60 -7.59 -43.55 -31.53
N PRO A 61 -7.09 -43.44 -32.77
CA PRO A 61 -6.23 -42.33 -33.18
C PRO A 61 -7.00 -41.20 -33.86
N ILE A 62 -6.65 -39.95 -33.56
CA ILE A 62 -7.03 -38.78 -34.37
C ILE A 62 -5.75 -38.10 -34.88
N SER A 63 -5.67 -37.99 -36.20
CA SER A 63 -4.68 -37.33 -37.03
C SER A 63 -4.49 -35.85 -36.65
N VAL A 64 -3.24 -35.41 -36.47
CA VAL A 64 -2.87 -34.01 -36.39
C VAL A 64 -1.81 -33.70 -37.45
N ALA A 65 -2.11 -32.70 -38.27
CA ALA A 65 -1.26 -32.15 -39.31
C ALA A 65 -0.03 -31.41 -38.70
N GLN A 66 1.11 -31.59 -39.34
CA GLN A 66 2.33 -30.84 -39.04
C GLN A 66 2.28 -29.42 -39.59
N PRO A 67 2.92 -28.47 -38.95
CA PRO A 67 3.45 -27.26 -39.59
C PRO A 67 5.00 -27.30 -39.68
N ALA A 68 5.47 -26.56 -40.67
CA ALA A 68 6.78 -26.58 -41.29
C ALA A 68 7.92 -25.95 -40.46
N ASP A 69 9.12 -26.32 -40.91
CA ASP A 69 10.47 -26.00 -40.51
C ASP A 69 10.85 -24.56 -40.09
N GLY A 70 11.61 -24.46 -38.99
CA GLY A 70 12.48 -23.36 -38.62
C GLY A 70 13.73 -23.90 -37.88
N PRO A 71 14.89 -23.24 -37.89
CA PRO A 71 16.20 -23.88 -37.76
C PRO A 71 16.55 -24.38 -36.34
N VAL A 72 17.19 -25.55 -36.35
CA VAL A 72 17.75 -26.25 -35.20
C VAL A 72 18.99 -25.52 -34.69
N VAL A 73 18.99 -25.15 -33.39
CA VAL A 73 20.21 -24.74 -32.66
C VAL A 73 20.74 -25.96 -31.91
N GLU A 74 21.95 -26.39 -32.26
CA GLU A 74 22.69 -27.48 -31.60
C GLU A 74 22.98 -27.13 -30.13
N ILE A 75 22.52 -27.99 -29.22
CA ILE A 75 22.94 -27.97 -27.82
C ILE A 75 24.16 -28.85 -27.68
N VAL A 76 25.31 -28.23 -27.46
CA VAL A 76 26.58 -28.92 -27.13
C VAL A 76 26.48 -29.53 -25.73
N LYS A 77 26.55 -30.83 -25.62
CA LYS A 77 26.68 -31.55 -24.35
C LYS A 77 28.07 -31.30 -23.76
N ALA A 78 28.13 -30.59 -22.63
CA ALA A 78 29.32 -30.54 -21.79
C ALA A 78 29.43 -31.84 -20.98
N VAL A 79 30.55 -32.54 -21.18
CA VAL A 79 30.93 -33.72 -20.42
C VAL A 79 31.39 -33.28 -19.02
N ALA A 80 30.83 -33.90 -17.97
CA ALA A 80 31.28 -33.71 -16.60
C ALA A 80 32.69 -34.30 -16.42
N GLN A 81 33.65 -33.46 -16.05
CA GLN A 81 34.95 -33.88 -15.51
C GLN A 81 34.86 -33.92 -13.98
N GLU A 82 35.37 -34.98 -13.39
CA GLU A 82 35.55 -35.13 -11.95
C GLU A 82 36.47 -34.04 -11.38
N PRO A 83 36.21 -33.53 -10.16
CA PRO A 83 37.07 -32.52 -9.56
C PRO A 83 38.37 -33.13 -9.05
N ALA A 84 39.50 -32.57 -9.47
CA ALA A 84 40.83 -32.84 -8.94
C ALA A 84 40.95 -32.47 -7.46
N ALA A 85 41.76 -33.19 -6.72
CA ALA A 85 42.02 -33.07 -5.30
C ALA A 85 42.37 -31.65 -4.86
N ALA A 86 41.74 -31.20 -3.74
CA ALA A 86 41.96 -29.91 -3.10
C ALA A 86 43.43 -29.77 -2.60
N PRO A 87 44.03 -28.58 -2.73
CA PRO A 87 45.25 -28.26 -2.01
C PRO A 87 44.95 -27.94 -0.52
N ALA A 88 45.95 -28.24 0.31
CA ALA A 88 45.93 -28.19 1.76
C ALA A 88 45.34 -26.88 2.33
N GLU A 89 44.59 -27.00 3.42
CA GLU A 89 44.02 -25.94 4.22
C GLU A 89 45.11 -24.94 4.66
N SER A 90 45.02 -23.70 4.18
CA SER A 90 45.67 -22.58 4.81
C SER A 90 44.85 -22.23 6.05
N GLU A 91 45.49 -22.13 7.20
CA GLU A 91 44.89 -21.68 8.47
C GLU A 91 44.03 -20.44 8.24
N ALA A 92 42.71 -20.61 8.43
CA ALA A 92 41.79 -19.50 8.46
C ALA A 92 42.12 -18.64 9.69
N THR A 93 42.66 -17.45 9.48
CA THR A 93 42.77 -16.43 10.48
C THR A 93 41.38 -16.17 11.06
N ALA A 94 41.24 -16.40 12.36
CA ALA A 94 40.04 -16.11 13.11
C ALA A 94 39.57 -14.67 12.83
N PRO A 95 38.25 -14.42 12.67
CA PRO A 95 37.74 -13.09 12.44
C PRO A 95 38.21 -12.19 13.58
N ALA A 96 38.77 -11.03 13.22
CA ALA A 96 39.27 -10.04 14.15
C ALA A 96 38.25 -9.82 15.27
N ALA A 97 38.70 -9.93 16.53
CA ALA A 97 37.93 -9.71 17.72
C ALA A 97 37.18 -8.40 17.58
N LEU A 98 35.84 -8.44 17.75
CA LEU A 98 35.00 -7.26 17.84
C LEU A 98 35.64 -6.27 18.80
N SER A 99 36.02 -5.11 18.28
CA SER A 99 36.56 -3.98 19.05
C SER A 99 35.67 -3.79 20.30
N SER A 100 36.31 -3.39 21.41
CA SER A 100 35.73 -3.05 22.71
C SER A 100 34.31 -2.44 22.55
N PRO A 101 33.34 -2.72 23.46
CA PRO A 101 32.01 -2.22 23.38
C PRO A 101 32.06 -0.69 23.23
N ARG A 102 31.52 -0.20 22.07
CA ARG A 102 31.40 1.23 21.83
C ARG A 102 30.50 1.81 22.91
N GLN A 103 30.86 2.97 23.45
CA GLN A 103 30.14 3.63 24.53
C GLN A 103 28.63 3.73 24.20
N ASP A 104 27.78 3.49 25.20
CA ASP A 104 26.35 3.72 25.16
C ASP A 104 26.04 5.22 25.14
N LEU A 105 26.38 5.88 24.02
CA LEU A 105 26.09 7.28 23.80
C LEU A 105 24.60 7.50 23.60
N ARG A 106 24.08 8.54 24.21
CA ARG A 106 22.72 9.03 23.93
C ARG A 106 22.70 9.74 22.59
N PHE A 107 21.52 9.88 22.01
CA PHE A 107 21.34 10.45 20.68
C PHE A 107 21.95 11.85 20.54
N ASP A 108 21.80 12.70 21.55
CA ASP A 108 22.33 14.05 21.57
C ASP A 108 23.87 14.13 21.85
N GLU A 109 24.46 13.00 22.21
CA GLU A 109 25.90 12.82 22.40
C GLU A 109 26.59 12.21 21.18
N LEU A 110 25.83 11.74 20.18
CA LEU A 110 26.40 11.12 18.99
C LEU A 110 27.26 12.09 18.18
N PRO A 111 28.43 11.65 17.70
CA PRO A 111 29.21 12.44 16.74
C PRO A 111 28.33 12.86 15.55
N GLY A 112 28.39 14.14 15.19
CA GLY A 112 27.58 14.70 14.11
C GLY A 112 26.15 15.12 14.51
N TYR A 113 25.70 14.89 15.76
CA TYR A 113 24.34 15.25 16.21
C TYR A 113 24.02 16.74 16.04
N GLN A 114 24.95 17.65 16.33
CA GLN A 114 24.70 19.08 16.16
C GLN A 114 24.42 19.41 14.69
N ARG A 115 25.16 18.80 13.78
CA ARG A 115 24.95 18.96 12.34
C ARG A 115 23.65 18.32 11.88
N TYR A 116 23.34 17.11 12.35
CA TYR A 116 22.05 16.47 12.15
C TYR A 116 20.88 17.40 12.53
N LYS A 117 20.96 17.99 13.74
CA LYS A 117 19.95 18.91 14.27
C LYS A 117 19.84 20.18 13.42
N GLU A 118 20.96 20.77 13.05
CA GLU A 118 21.01 21.97 12.18
C GLU A 118 20.28 21.74 10.86
N ILE A 119 20.56 20.63 10.16
CA ILE A 119 19.93 20.31 8.88
C ILE A 119 18.44 20.00 9.08
N ARG A 120 18.07 19.24 10.10
CA ARG A 120 16.67 18.93 10.41
C ARG A 120 15.86 20.19 10.71
N ASP A 121 16.39 21.06 11.55
CA ASP A 121 15.69 22.28 11.99
C ASP A 121 15.61 23.33 10.85
N ASN A 122 16.53 23.34 9.92
CA ASN A 122 16.52 24.18 8.72
C ASN A 122 15.86 23.54 7.51
N GLY A 123 15.38 22.30 7.58
CA GLY A 123 14.86 21.54 6.45
C GLY A 123 13.78 22.27 5.62
N ARG A 124 12.97 23.13 6.24
CA ARG A 124 12.01 23.99 5.51
C ARG A 124 12.73 25.08 4.74
N LYS A 125 13.66 25.78 5.35
CA LYS A 125 14.42 26.89 4.69
C LYS A 125 15.22 26.41 3.50
N LEU A 126 15.68 25.14 3.53
CA LEU A 126 16.39 24.51 2.43
C LEU A 126 15.51 24.29 1.17
N GLN A 127 14.20 24.38 1.34
CA GLN A 127 13.20 24.18 0.27
C GLN A 127 12.37 25.45 -0.01
N ASP A 128 12.63 26.56 0.69
CA ASP A 128 11.89 27.81 0.55
C ASP A 128 12.25 28.54 -0.78
N GLY A 129 11.33 29.42 -1.22
CA GLY A 129 11.50 30.31 -2.35
C GLY A 129 11.11 29.73 -3.72
N GLY A 130 11.06 28.41 -3.90
CA GLY A 130 10.76 27.77 -5.19
C GLY A 130 9.26 27.53 -5.45
N ARG A 131 8.39 27.77 -4.49
CA ARG A 131 6.96 27.50 -4.60
C ARG A 131 6.13 28.73 -4.31
N VAL A 132 5.24 29.05 -5.26
CA VAL A 132 4.25 30.11 -5.04
C VAL A 132 2.96 29.52 -4.45
N TYR A 133 2.23 30.37 -3.72
CA TYR A 133 0.98 30.01 -3.03
C TYR A 133 -0.13 30.98 -3.42
N LYS A 134 -1.40 30.59 -3.15
CA LYS A 134 -2.59 31.44 -3.32
C LYS A 134 -2.67 32.04 -4.74
N ILE A 135 -2.41 31.21 -5.76
CA ILE A 135 -2.48 31.62 -7.16
C ILE A 135 -3.89 32.09 -7.49
N ARG A 136 -3.98 33.27 -8.13
CA ARG A 136 -5.21 33.90 -8.63
C ARG A 136 -4.98 34.39 -10.04
N TRP A 137 -5.99 34.29 -10.87
CA TRP A 137 -5.93 34.70 -12.26
C TRP A 137 -6.80 35.94 -12.50
N SER A 138 -6.41 36.78 -13.47
CA SER A 138 -7.37 37.67 -14.11
C SER A 138 -8.38 36.88 -14.94
N ARG A 139 -9.54 37.44 -15.20
CA ARG A 139 -10.61 36.76 -15.93
C ARG A 139 -10.18 36.33 -17.35
N ASP A 140 -9.35 37.12 -18.00
CA ASP A 140 -8.80 36.91 -19.33
C ASP A 140 -7.50 36.07 -19.34
N GLY A 141 -7.00 35.65 -18.18
CA GLY A 141 -5.73 34.90 -18.06
C GLY A 141 -4.47 35.73 -18.22
N SER A 142 -4.57 37.05 -18.50
CA SER A 142 -3.41 37.91 -18.78
C SER A 142 -2.54 38.25 -17.57
N LYS A 143 -3.06 38.04 -16.34
CA LYS A 143 -2.36 38.33 -15.09
C LYS A 143 -2.47 37.20 -14.10
N ILE A 144 -1.40 36.91 -13.36
CA ILE A 144 -1.32 35.88 -12.33
C ILE A 144 -0.87 36.52 -11.01
N GLY A 145 -1.77 36.59 -10.03
CA GLY A 145 -1.41 36.98 -8.68
C GLY A 145 -1.01 35.77 -7.86
N PHE A 146 0.01 35.90 -7.04
CA PHE A 146 0.50 34.83 -6.19
C PHE A 146 1.15 35.37 -4.90
N THR A 147 1.45 34.48 -3.97
CA THR A 147 2.21 34.80 -2.77
C THR A 147 3.55 34.04 -2.85
N LEU A 148 4.67 34.77 -2.71
CA LEU A 148 6.02 34.25 -2.61
C LEU A 148 6.65 34.82 -1.35
N ASP A 149 7.15 33.97 -0.47
CA ASP A 149 7.81 34.33 0.81
C ASP A 149 6.97 35.31 1.66
N GLY A 150 5.66 35.09 1.69
CA GLY A 150 4.69 35.91 2.42
C GLY A 150 4.28 37.21 1.71
N GLN A 151 4.95 37.61 0.65
CA GLN A 151 4.65 38.82 -0.14
C GLN A 151 3.72 38.50 -1.29
N LYS A 152 2.77 39.40 -1.55
CA LYS A 152 1.88 39.31 -2.72
C LYS A 152 2.57 39.91 -3.94
N LYS A 153 2.56 39.15 -5.02
CA LYS A 153 3.14 39.55 -6.31
C LYS A 153 2.16 39.30 -7.45
N GLN A 154 2.36 39.99 -8.56
CA GLN A 154 1.61 39.79 -9.79
C GLN A 154 2.56 39.65 -10.98
N PHE A 155 2.34 38.62 -11.78
CA PHE A 155 2.98 38.39 -13.06
C PHE A 155 2.05 38.85 -14.18
N ASN A 156 2.55 39.64 -15.14
CA ASN A 156 1.87 40.05 -16.36
C ASN A 156 2.38 39.19 -17.51
N VAL A 157 1.47 38.52 -18.21
CA VAL A 157 1.82 37.56 -19.27
C VAL A 157 2.42 38.25 -20.49
N ALA A 158 1.90 39.44 -20.85
CA ALA A 158 2.29 40.14 -22.06
C ALA A 158 3.74 40.63 -22.07
N ASP A 159 4.21 41.22 -20.99
CA ASP A 159 5.56 41.77 -20.83
C ASP A 159 6.48 40.93 -19.97
N LYS A 160 5.98 39.80 -19.48
CA LYS A 160 6.68 38.86 -18.57
C LYS A 160 7.21 39.51 -17.29
N SER A 161 6.63 40.63 -16.83
CA SER A 161 7.06 41.37 -15.64
C SER A 161 6.41 40.82 -14.36
N ILE A 162 7.16 40.90 -13.25
CA ILE A 162 6.65 40.63 -11.90
C ILE A 162 6.65 41.91 -11.11
N THR A 163 5.51 42.27 -10.52
CA THR A 163 5.33 43.47 -9.72
C THR A 163 4.78 43.16 -8.33
N ASP A 164 5.04 44.03 -7.36
CA ASP A 164 4.49 43.93 -5.99
C ASP A 164 3.06 44.51 -5.89
N ARG A 165 2.58 45.16 -6.97
CA ARG A 165 1.21 45.66 -7.09
C ARG A 165 0.30 44.54 -7.58
N VAL A 166 -0.69 44.17 -6.79
CA VAL A 166 -1.65 43.13 -7.15
C VAL A 166 -3.01 43.78 -7.39
N ASP A 167 -3.49 43.71 -8.61
CA ASP A 167 -4.83 44.18 -9.00
C ASP A 167 -5.91 43.27 -8.43
N ASN A 168 -7.19 43.66 -8.50
CA ASN A 168 -8.32 42.83 -8.09
C ASN A 168 -8.48 41.62 -9.02
N LEU A 169 -7.81 40.52 -8.66
CA LEU A 169 -7.87 39.27 -9.39
C LEU A 169 -9.02 38.39 -8.90
N VAL A 170 -9.69 37.73 -9.82
CA VAL A 170 -10.79 36.83 -9.50
C VAL A 170 -10.21 35.54 -8.92
N ASP A 171 -10.66 35.12 -7.73
CA ASP A 171 -10.21 33.89 -7.09
C ASP A 171 -10.91 32.66 -7.70
N LYS A 172 -10.65 32.39 -8.96
CA LYS A 172 -11.15 31.18 -9.62
C LYS A 172 -10.06 30.59 -10.51
N SER A 173 -9.04 29.99 -9.91
CA SER A 173 -8.44 28.83 -10.55
C SER A 173 -9.55 27.83 -10.79
N LEU A 174 -9.66 27.30 -11.99
CA LEU A 174 -10.54 26.19 -12.27
C LEU A 174 -10.05 25.03 -11.39
N ARG A 175 -10.75 24.79 -10.29
CA ARG A 175 -10.53 23.65 -9.44
C ARG A 175 -11.64 22.68 -9.70
N ASP A 176 -11.26 21.45 -9.76
CA ASP A 176 -12.22 20.35 -9.75
C ASP A 176 -13.20 20.55 -8.59
N LYS A 177 -14.49 20.52 -8.88
CA LYS A 177 -15.57 20.64 -7.88
C LYS A 177 -15.68 19.40 -6.96
N VAL A 178 -14.70 18.51 -6.97
CA VAL A 178 -14.66 17.38 -6.04
C VAL A 178 -14.60 17.96 -4.62
N THR A 179 -15.73 17.95 -3.96
CA THR A 179 -15.83 18.31 -2.54
C THR A 179 -15.00 17.31 -1.75
N ALA A 180 -13.82 17.74 -1.33
CA ALA A 180 -12.97 16.94 -0.44
C ALA A 180 -13.80 16.62 0.81
N ARG A 181 -14.07 15.34 1.05
CA ARG A 181 -14.65 14.90 2.32
C ARG A 181 -13.70 15.31 3.46
N PRO A 182 -14.24 15.72 4.62
CA PRO A 182 -13.39 15.95 5.78
C PRO A 182 -12.54 14.71 6.03
N LYS A 183 -11.23 14.86 6.19
CA LYS A 183 -10.36 13.74 6.58
C LYS A 183 -10.81 13.25 7.96
N VAL A 184 -11.42 12.10 8.00
CA VAL A 184 -11.69 11.35 9.22
C VAL A 184 -10.46 10.50 9.52
N GLU A 185 -10.16 10.27 10.79
CA GLU A 185 -9.12 9.34 11.21
C GLU A 185 -9.37 7.97 10.55
N ARG A 186 -8.34 7.34 10.02
CA ARG A 186 -8.43 6.05 9.32
C ARG A 186 -9.17 5.02 10.18
N ALA A 187 -9.97 4.16 9.57
CA ALA A 187 -10.87 3.21 10.22
C ALA A 187 -11.98 3.78 11.12
N LYS A 188 -11.99 5.09 11.37
CA LYS A 188 -13.02 5.73 12.17
C LYS A 188 -14.30 5.91 11.37
N GLN A 189 -15.44 5.58 12.00
CA GLN A 189 -16.73 5.66 11.35
C GLN A 189 -17.44 6.99 11.64
N VAL A 190 -18.00 7.58 10.59
CA VAL A 190 -18.92 8.72 10.68
C VAL A 190 -20.28 8.19 11.18
N THR A 191 -20.79 8.80 12.24
CA THR A 191 -22.03 8.37 12.87
C THR A 191 -23.22 9.31 12.59
N LEU A 192 -23.01 10.32 11.75
CA LEU A 192 -24.02 11.32 11.41
C LEU A 192 -23.83 11.83 9.98
N GLU A 193 -24.88 11.73 9.16
CA GLU A 193 -24.91 12.31 7.82
C GLU A 193 -26.11 13.26 7.66
N ARG A 194 -25.89 14.44 7.07
CA ARG A 194 -26.94 15.44 6.83
C ARG A 194 -27.51 15.27 5.43
N SER A 195 -28.86 15.41 5.30
CA SER A 195 -29.47 15.48 3.98
C SER A 195 -28.98 16.69 3.19
N PRO A 196 -28.90 16.64 1.85
CA PRO A 196 -28.48 17.77 1.02
C PRO A 196 -29.30 19.05 1.28
N ASP A 197 -30.61 18.95 1.50
CA ASP A 197 -31.51 20.06 1.85
C ASP A 197 -31.38 20.53 3.31
N ARG A 198 -30.55 19.81 4.12
CA ARG A 198 -30.29 20.08 5.55
C ARG A 198 -31.51 20.01 6.45
N LYS A 199 -32.62 19.37 6.05
CA LYS A 199 -33.80 19.22 6.89
C LYS A 199 -33.71 17.99 7.80
N TRP A 200 -32.89 17.00 7.45
CA TRP A 200 -32.71 15.75 8.17
C TRP A 200 -31.27 15.45 8.53
N ARG A 201 -31.10 14.67 9.58
CA ARG A 201 -29.82 14.03 9.95
C ARG A 201 -30.07 12.53 10.08
N ALA A 202 -29.35 11.72 9.34
CA ALA A 202 -29.25 10.28 9.58
C ALA A 202 -28.20 10.04 10.65
N VAL A 203 -28.54 9.35 11.73
CA VAL A 203 -27.71 9.16 12.91
C VAL A 203 -27.64 7.69 13.27
N TYR A 204 -26.41 7.17 13.43
CA TYR A 204 -26.18 5.87 14.05
C TYR A 204 -26.39 5.97 15.58
N ARG A 205 -27.38 5.27 16.11
CA ARG A 205 -27.72 5.29 17.54
C ARG A 205 -28.08 3.91 18.05
N LYS A 206 -27.35 3.39 19.07
CA LYS A 206 -27.60 2.07 19.66
C LYS A 206 -27.79 0.97 18.61
N HIS A 207 -26.83 0.88 17.69
CA HIS A 207 -26.77 -0.10 16.61
C HIS A 207 -27.79 0.06 15.48
N ASN A 208 -28.55 1.17 15.46
CA ASN A 208 -29.63 1.43 14.51
C ASN A 208 -29.51 2.78 13.82
N VAL A 209 -30.19 2.91 12.68
CA VAL A 209 -30.36 4.16 11.93
C VAL A 209 -31.60 4.91 12.44
N VAL A 210 -31.41 6.16 12.79
CA VAL A 210 -32.47 7.08 13.20
C VAL A 210 -32.38 8.35 12.37
N LEU A 211 -33.49 8.82 11.80
CA LEU A 211 -33.60 10.11 11.16
C LEU A 211 -34.10 11.16 12.16
N GLU A 212 -33.29 12.17 12.38
CA GLU A 212 -33.64 13.30 13.27
C GLU A 212 -33.96 14.52 12.40
N PRO A 213 -35.16 15.09 12.53
CA PRO A 213 -35.52 16.31 11.82
C PRO A 213 -34.79 17.53 12.42
N LYS A 214 -34.49 18.53 11.59
CA LYS A 214 -33.98 19.83 12.08
C LYS A 214 -35.06 20.60 12.81
N SER A 215 -36.33 20.47 12.40
CA SER A 215 -37.46 21.10 13.05
C SER A 215 -37.76 20.44 14.40
N LYS A 216 -37.93 21.22 15.44
CA LYS A 216 -38.30 20.75 16.78
C LYS A 216 -39.76 20.25 16.85
N SER A 217 -40.60 20.60 15.89
CA SER A 217 -42.01 20.17 15.82
C SER A 217 -42.19 18.79 15.20
N ALA A 218 -41.21 18.27 14.49
CA ALA A 218 -41.28 16.96 13.87
C ALA A 218 -40.60 15.87 14.75
N SER A 219 -41.15 14.66 14.73
CA SER A 219 -40.65 13.54 15.50
C SER A 219 -39.55 12.80 14.75
N ALA A 220 -38.58 12.22 15.47
CA ALA A 220 -37.57 11.37 14.93
C ALA A 220 -38.16 10.05 14.37
N ILE A 221 -37.58 9.52 13.29
CA ILE A 221 -38.01 8.30 12.63
C ILE A 221 -36.99 7.21 12.92
N LYS A 222 -37.43 6.09 13.45
CA LYS A 222 -36.61 4.89 13.59
C LYS A 222 -36.65 4.12 12.27
N VAL A 223 -35.57 4.19 11.49
CA VAL A 223 -35.45 3.45 10.21
C VAL A 223 -35.25 1.97 10.49
N THR A 224 -34.43 1.64 11.49
CA THR A 224 -34.19 0.27 11.96
C THR A 224 -34.39 0.17 13.47
N LYS A 225 -34.62 -1.05 14.00
CA LYS A 225 -34.88 -1.29 15.44
C LYS A 225 -34.20 -2.56 15.98
N ASP A 226 -33.74 -3.44 15.11
CA ASP A 226 -33.28 -4.78 15.47
C ASP A 226 -31.74 -4.89 15.61
N GLY A 227 -31.07 -3.73 15.63
CA GLY A 227 -29.61 -3.65 15.77
C GLY A 227 -29.11 -4.07 17.16
N ASN A 228 -27.98 -4.78 17.18
CA ASN A 228 -27.26 -5.20 18.36
C ASN A 228 -25.74 -5.09 18.14
N SER A 229 -24.94 -5.50 19.11
CA SER A 229 -23.49 -5.37 19.06
C SER A 229 -22.82 -6.14 17.91
N ARG A 230 -23.47 -7.18 17.35
CA ARG A 230 -22.95 -8.01 16.26
C ARG A 230 -23.68 -7.79 14.92
N ARG A 231 -24.86 -7.18 14.96
CA ARG A 231 -25.63 -6.80 13.77
C ARG A 231 -25.99 -5.34 13.85
N ARG A 232 -25.36 -4.53 13.03
CA ARG A 232 -25.43 -3.05 13.12
C ARG A 232 -25.93 -2.44 11.82
N PHE A 233 -26.65 -1.33 11.92
CA PHE A 233 -27.19 -0.59 10.79
C PHE A 233 -26.67 0.84 10.78
N GLY A 234 -26.24 1.37 9.62
CA GLY A 234 -25.77 2.75 9.47
C GLY A 234 -24.38 3.00 10.02
N THR A 235 -23.59 1.96 10.19
CA THR A 235 -22.14 2.02 10.49
C THR A 235 -21.43 0.89 9.77
N CYS A 236 -20.11 0.96 9.65
CA CYS A 236 -19.32 -0.10 9.07
C CYS A 236 -18.38 -0.74 10.11
N CYS A 237 -17.67 -1.79 9.70
CA CYS A 237 -16.68 -2.47 10.52
C CYS A 237 -15.28 -1.84 10.34
N TRP A 238 -14.35 -2.21 11.22
CA TRP A 238 -12.98 -1.71 11.22
C TRP A 238 -12.29 -1.96 9.87
N VAL A 239 -12.34 -3.21 9.36
CA VAL A 239 -11.61 -3.62 8.15
C VAL A 239 -12.09 -2.90 6.88
N TYR A 240 -13.39 -2.58 6.77
CA TYR A 240 -13.91 -1.78 5.66
C TYR A 240 -13.47 -0.31 5.75
N GLY A 241 -13.41 0.23 6.95
CA GLY A 241 -12.91 1.60 7.17
C GLY A 241 -11.41 1.71 6.92
N GLU A 242 -10.65 0.67 7.24
CA GLU A 242 -9.19 0.63 7.09
C GLU A 242 -8.77 0.35 5.64
N GLU A 243 -9.37 -0.66 4.98
CA GLU A 243 -8.85 -1.20 3.73
C GLU A 243 -9.66 -0.81 2.47
N LEU A 244 -10.90 -0.31 2.65
CA LEU A 244 -11.78 0.11 1.56
C LEU A 244 -12.24 1.57 1.69
N ASP A 245 -11.62 2.37 2.58
CA ASP A 245 -11.95 3.78 2.87
C ASP A 245 -13.45 4.04 3.15
N GLN A 246 -14.18 3.01 3.64
CA GLN A 246 -15.60 3.13 3.96
C GLN A 246 -15.80 3.76 5.34
N GLN A 247 -15.64 5.08 5.41
CA GLN A 247 -15.78 5.86 6.65
C GLN A 247 -17.24 6.22 6.97
N THR A 248 -18.16 6.19 5.99
CA THR A 248 -19.59 6.33 6.19
C THR A 248 -20.33 5.08 5.74
N ALA A 249 -21.48 4.83 6.34
CA ALA A 249 -22.39 3.76 6.01
C ALA A 249 -23.84 4.25 5.86
N MET A 250 -23.98 5.53 5.56
CA MET A 250 -25.26 6.21 5.30
C MET A 250 -25.06 7.23 4.19
N TRP A 251 -25.90 7.18 3.15
CA TRP A 251 -25.83 8.06 1.98
C TRP A 251 -27.21 8.59 1.61
N TRP A 252 -27.32 9.91 1.46
CA TRP A 252 -28.54 10.56 1.01
C TRP A 252 -28.62 10.64 -0.51
N SER A 253 -29.82 10.47 -1.05
CA SER A 253 -30.10 10.81 -2.45
C SER A 253 -29.97 12.34 -2.66
N PRO A 254 -29.65 12.79 -3.90
CA PRO A 254 -29.51 14.21 -4.21
C PRO A 254 -30.73 15.05 -3.85
N ASP A 255 -31.93 14.51 -4.01
CA ASP A 255 -33.22 15.13 -3.68
C ASP A 255 -33.58 15.07 -2.17
N SER A 256 -32.77 14.42 -1.34
CA SER A 256 -32.99 14.25 0.12
C SER A 256 -34.19 13.36 0.50
N ARG A 257 -34.75 12.59 -0.45
CA ARG A 257 -35.95 11.77 -0.21
C ARG A 257 -35.63 10.32 0.14
N LYS A 258 -34.43 9.86 -0.17
CA LYS A 258 -33.98 8.49 0.12
C LYS A 258 -32.69 8.46 0.90
N LEU A 259 -32.54 7.44 1.76
CA LEU A 259 -31.33 7.16 2.50
C LEU A 259 -30.89 5.72 2.23
N ALA A 260 -29.73 5.54 1.60
CA ALA A 260 -29.07 4.25 1.55
C ALA A 260 -28.25 4.05 2.83
N TYR A 261 -28.18 2.79 3.32
CA TYR A 261 -27.38 2.47 4.51
C TYR A 261 -26.93 1.00 4.50
N TYR A 262 -25.83 0.74 5.22
CA TYR A 262 -25.36 -0.63 5.46
C TYR A 262 -26.10 -1.29 6.63
N GLU A 263 -26.39 -2.58 6.44
CA GLU A 263 -26.47 -3.59 7.49
C GLU A 263 -25.18 -4.39 7.51
N VAL A 264 -24.51 -4.46 8.67
CA VAL A 264 -23.27 -5.20 8.87
C VAL A 264 -23.50 -6.28 9.90
N ASP A 265 -23.37 -7.55 9.49
CA ASP A 265 -23.47 -8.73 10.37
C ASP A 265 -22.08 -9.31 10.64
N GLU A 266 -21.63 -9.16 11.88
CA GLU A 266 -20.36 -9.68 12.42
C GLU A 266 -20.58 -10.91 13.32
N SER A 267 -21.76 -11.55 13.29
CA SER A 267 -22.10 -12.65 14.19
C SER A 267 -21.19 -13.88 14.06
N LYS A 268 -20.61 -14.07 12.86
CA LYS A 268 -19.72 -15.19 12.54
C LYS A 268 -18.23 -14.84 12.68
N MET A 269 -17.90 -13.61 13.07
CA MET A 269 -16.50 -13.17 13.25
C MET A 269 -15.98 -13.53 14.64
N SER A 270 -14.69 -13.83 14.71
CA SER A 270 -13.97 -14.00 15.97
C SER A 270 -13.71 -12.64 16.63
N ASP A 271 -13.72 -12.62 17.95
CA ASP A 271 -13.31 -11.47 18.74
C ASP A 271 -11.78 -11.50 18.94
N TYR A 272 -11.14 -10.36 18.79
CA TYR A 272 -9.76 -10.14 19.19
C TYR A 272 -9.74 -9.20 20.41
N TYR A 273 -8.89 -9.52 21.39
CA TYR A 273 -8.85 -8.81 22.67
C TYR A 273 -7.55 -8.04 22.80
N LEU A 274 -7.68 -6.72 23.03
CA LEU A 274 -6.56 -5.84 23.36
C LEU A 274 -6.71 -5.39 24.82
N THR A 275 -5.64 -5.51 25.59
CA THR A 275 -5.58 -4.85 26.89
C THR A 275 -5.22 -3.38 26.65
N VAL A 276 -6.02 -2.47 27.18
CA VAL A 276 -5.81 -1.03 27.13
C VAL A 276 -5.71 -0.47 28.55
N ASP A 277 -5.32 0.80 28.68
CA ASP A 277 -5.02 1.43 29.98
C ASP A 277 -3.86 0.71 30.72
N ASN A 278 -2.89 0.19 29.97
CA ASN A 278 -1.80 -0.66 30.49
C ASN A 278 -0.85 0.07 31.48
N THR A 279 -0.97 1.39 31.61
CA THR A 279 -0.21 2.21 32.58
C THR A 279 -1.01 2.49 33.85
N SER A 280 -2.25 2.01 33.94
CA SER A 280 -3.10 2.12 35.13
C SER A 280 -2.95 0.88 36.02
N THR A 281 -3.33 0.99 37.31
CA THR A 281 -3.35 -0.14 38.24
C THR A 281 -4.19 -1.32 37.74
N TYR A 282 -5.30 -1.01 37.08
CA TYR A 282 -6.18 -2.00 36.47
C TYR A 282 -6.31 -1.74 34.97
N THR A 283 -5.97 -2.72 34.17
CA THR A 283 -6.13 -2.68 32.71
C THR A 283 -7.61 -2.84 32.33
N LYS A 284 -7.97 -2.39 31.13
CA LYS A 284 -9.27 -2.67 30.51
C LYS A 284 -9.13 -3.55 29.30
N LEU A 285 -10.16 -4.35 29.05
CA LEU A 285 -10.24 -5.19 27.85
C LEU A 285 -11.03 -4.44 26.77
N LYS A 286 -10.41 -4.25 25.60
CA LYS A 286 -11.07 -3.75 24.38
C LYS A 286 -11.28 -4.93 23.43
N THR A 287 -12.54 -5.23 23.10
CA THR A 287 -12.89 -6.22 22.08
C THR A 287 -12.90 -5.57 20.72
N VAL A 288 -12.18 -6.16 19.77
CA VAL A 288 -12.13 -5.73 18.36
C VAL A 288 -12.52 -6.91 17.47
N ARG A 289 -13.41 -6.69 16.50
CA ARG A 289 -13.72 -7.68 15.47
C ARG A 289 -12.81 -7.42 14.28
N TYR A 290 -11.71 -8.13 14.28
CA TYR A 290 -10.64 -8.01 13.30
C TYR A 290 -10.47 -9.36 12.62
N PRO A 291 -10.98 -9.52 11.37
CA PRO A 291 -10.87 -10.80 10.66
C PRO A 291 -9.44 -10.96 10.16
N LYS A 292 -8.75 -12.00 10.58
CA LYS A 292 -7.41 -12.35 10.11
C LYS A 292 -7.49 -13.15 8.81
N ALA A 293 -6.40 -13.16 8.05
CA ALA A 293 -6.33 -13.89 6.77
C ALA A 293 -6.84 -15.34 6.91
N GLY A 294 -7.84 -15.69 6.11
CA GLY A 294 -8.53 -16.98 6.17
C GLY A 294 -9.79 -17.01 7.05
N ASP A 295 -10.00 -16.01 7.89
CA ASP A 295 -11.19 -15.92 8.75
C ASP A 295 -12.47 -15.57 7.96
N LYS A 296 -13.59 -15.65 8.65
CA LYS A 296 -14.88 -15.17 8.12
C LYS A 296 -14.92 -13.65 8.16
N ASN A 297 -15.29 -13.06 7.03
CA ASN A 297 -15.51 -11.63 6.90
C ASN A 297 -16.89 -11.22 7.45
N PRO A 298 -17.09 -9.92 7.78
CA PRO A 298 -18.42 -9.38 8.02
C PRO A 298 -19.28 -9.55 6.77
N GLN A 299 -20.55 -9.87 6.96
CA GLN A 299 -21.53 -9.87 5.87
C GLN A 299 -22.17 -8.48 5.79
N VAL A 300 -22.09 -7.84 4.62
CA VAL A 300 -22.60 -6.50 4.40
C VAL A 300 -23.77 -6.57 3.43
N SER A 301 -24.88 -5.92 3.78
CA SER A 301 -26.04 -5.72 2.89
C SER A 301 -26.32 -4.23 2.74
N LEU A 302 -26.89 -3.86 1.58
CA LEU A 302 -27.35 -2.50 1.28
C LEU A 302 -28.86 -2.42 1.39
N HIS A 303 -29.32 -1.35 1.99
CA HIS A 303 -30.74 -1.01 2.12
C HIS A 303 -31.00 0.42 1.67
N ILE A 304 -32.17 0.69 1.15
CA ILE A 304 -32.66 2.00 0.73
C ILE A 304 -33.94 2.29 1.47
N TYR A 305 -33.96 3.34 2.29
CA TYR A 305 -35.14 3.82 2.97
C TYR A 305 -35.74 4.99 2.22
N ASP A 306 -37.00 4.91 1.87
CA ASP A 306 -37.76 6.00 1.26
C ASP A 306 -38.48 6.81 2.35
N LEU A 307 -38.22 8.12 2.38
CA LEU A 307 -38.70 9.01 3.43
C LEU A 307 -40.22 9.29 3.31
N ASP A 308 -40.76 9.26 2.09
CA ASP A 308 -42.17 9.56 1.84
C ASP A 308 -43.05 8.34 2.10
N THR A 309 -42.66 7.19 1.56
CA THR A 309 -43.42 5.93 1.72
C THR A 309 -43.13 5.21 3.02
N ARG A 310 -42.04 5.57 3.73
CA ARG A 310 -41.56 4.90 4.96
C ARG A 310 -41.18 3.44 4.75
N GLN A 311 -40.89 3.03 3.54
CA GLN A 311 -40.51 1.65 3.20
C GLN A 311 -39.01 1.47 3.11
N ASN A 312 -38.56 0.27 3.46
CA ASN A 312 -37.19 -0.19 3.26
C ASN A 312 -37.15 -1.17 2.08
N VAL A 313 -36.27 -0.91 1.15
CA VAL A 313 -35.91 -1.82 0.05
C VAL A 313 -34.54 -2.40 0.32
N LYS A 314 -34.40 -3.72 0.35
CA LYS A 314 -33.09 -4.38 0.39
C LYS A 314 -32.58 -4.54 -1.04
N VAL A 315 -31.33 -4.12 -1.29
CA VAL A 315 -30.69 -4.33 -2.58
C VAL A 315 -30.49 -5.82 -2.81
N LYS A 316 -30.94 -6.32 -3.95
CA LYS A 316 -30.86 -7.73 -4.32
C LYS A 316 -29.48 -8.02 -4.90
N LEU A 317 -28.73 -8.85 -4.19
CA LEU A 317 -27.38 -9.24 -4.55
C LEU A 317 -27.38 -10.73 -4.89
N ASP A 318 -26.86 -11.06 -6.05
CA ASP A 318 -26.51 -12.42 -6.46
C ASP A 318 -25.06 -12.77 -6.04
N GLY A 319 -24.70 -14.04 -6.11
CA GLY A 319 -23.35 -14.53 -5.94
C GLY A 319 -22.92 -14.79 -4.49
N ASP A 320 -21.62 -14.70 -4.25
CA ASP A 320 -21.00 -15.07 -2.98
C ASP A 320 -21.32 -14.04 -1.88
N PRO A 321 -21.89 -14.44 -0.73
CA PRO A 321 -22.17 -13.54 0.38
C PRO A 321 -20.90 -12.98 1.06
N THR A 322 -19.70 -13.47 0.70
CA THR A 322 -18.42 -12.96 1.21
C THR A 322 -17.81 -11.85 0.35
N GLN A 323 -18.52 -11.42 -0.72
CA GLN A 323 -18.12 -10.29 -1.56
C GLN A 323 -18.12 -8.98 -0.78
N TYR A 324 -17.23 -8.07 -1.17
CA TYR A 324 -17.15 -6.75 -0.57
C TYR A 324 -18.04 -5.76 -1.31
N LEU A 325 -18.75 -4.91 -0.57
CA LEU A 325 -19.63 -3.85 -1.10
C LEU A 325 -19.13 -2.51 -0.60
N PHE A 326 -18.77 -1.59 -1.49
CA PHE A 326 -18.18 -0.30 -1.10
C PHE A 326 -18.37 0.76 -2.21
N ASN A 327 -17.82 1.96 -2.07
CA ASN A 327 -17.99 3.09 -3.02
C ASN A 327 -19.46 3.43 -3.30
N VAL A 328 -20.30 3.37 -2.28
CA VAL A 328 -21.74 3.58 -2.41
C VAL A 328 -22.07 5.06 -2.65
N ARG A 329 -22.93 5.32 -3.64
CA ARG A 329 -23.45 6.66 -3.95
C ARG A 329 -24.72 6.54 -4.80
N PHE A 330 -25.57 7.54 -4.74
CA PHE A 330 -26.66 7.66 -5.71
C PHE A 330 -26.14 8.16 -7.06
N SER A 331 -26.80 7.78 -8.13
CA SER A 331 -26.66 8.40 -9.45
C SER A 331 -27.01 9.90 -9.35
N PRO A 332 -26.51 10.76 -10.25
CA PRO A 332 -26.80 12.21 -10.18
C PRO A 332 -28.29 12.55 -10.21
N ASN A 333 -29.12 11.78 -10.92
CA ASN A 333 -30.58 11.92 -10.92
C ASN A 333 -31.30 11.29 -9.71
N GLY A 334 -30.59 10.50 -8.89
CA GLY A 334 -31.14 9.85 -7.69
C GLY A 334 -32.00 8.60 -7.95
N GLU A 335 -32.09 8.12 -9.19
CA GLU A 335 -32.93 6.97 -9.58
C GLU A 335 -32.28 5.61 -9.32
N GLU A 336 -30.93 5.57 -9.26
CA GLU A 336 -30.17 4.37 -9.01
C GLU A 336 -29.19 4.55 -7.84
N LEU A 337 -28.94 3.48 -7.10
CA LEU A 337 -27.87 3.41 -6.11
C LEU A 337 -26.69 2.67 -6.73
N LEU A 338 -25.58 3.37 -6.94
CA LEU A 338 -24.33 2.81 -7.46
C LEU A 338 -23.45 2.33 -6.32
N PHE A 339 -22.81 1.17 -6.52
CA PHE A 339 -21.85 0.63 -5.56
C PHE A 339 -20.84 -0.29 -6.25
N SER A 340 -19.66 -0.41 -5.68
CA SER A 340 -18.68 -1.41 -6.09
C SER A 340 -18.95 -2.73 -5.40
N ARG A 341 -18.88 -3.82 -6.14
CA ARG A 341 -18.92 -5.20 -5.69
C ARG A 341 -17.60 -5.87 -6.07
N MET A 342 -16.88 -6.40 -5.09
CA MET A 342 -15.59 -7.03 -5.32
C MET A 342 -15.59 -8.46 -4.78
N SER A 343 -15.03 -9.41 -5.54
CA SER A 343 -14.83 -10.78 -5.09
C SER A 343 -13.91 -10.84 -3.86
N ARG A 344 -14.00 -11.85 -3.01
CA ARG A 344 -13.09 -12.03 -1.88
C ARG A 344 -11.62 -12.09 -2.30
N ARG A 345 -11.31 -12.68 -3.46
CA ARG A 345 -9.96 -12.69 -4.04
C ARG A 345 -9.49 -11.32 -4.55
N GLN A 346 -10.39 -10.35 -4.60
CA GLN A 346 -10.15 -8.97 -5.01
C GLN A 346 -9.52 -8.81 -6.41
N ASN A 347 -9.71 -9.80 -7.25
CA ASN A 347 -9.23 -9.80 -8.64
C ASN A 347 -10.34 -9.41 -9.65
N LYS A 348 -11.61 -9.32 -9.21
CA LYS A 348 -12.75 -8.87 -9.99
C LYS A 348 -13.50 -7.79 -9.23
N LEU A 349 -13.72 -6.64 -9.88
CA LEU A 349 -14.52 -5.51 -9.39
C LEU A 349 -15.64 -5.23 -10.39
N ASP A 350 -16.87 -5.26 -9.91
CA ASP A 350 -18.06 -4.85 -10.65
C ASP A 350 -18.61 -3.56 -10.06
N VAL A 351 -18.90 -2.56 -10.87
CA VAL A 351 -19.76 -1.43 -10.49
C VAL A 351 -21.20 -1.83 -10.82
N MET A 352 -22.03 -1.84 -9.80
CA MET A 352 -23.45 -2.21 -9.89
C MET A 352 -24.33 -0.98 -9.73
N ALA A 353 -25.47 -0.97 -10.39
CA ALA A 353 -26.57 -0.03 -10.18
C ALA A 353 -27.77 -0.78 -9.65
N ALA A 354 -28.34 -0.33 -8.52
CA ALA A 354 -29.59 -0.84 -7.97
C ALA A 354 -30.72 0.16 -8.20
N ASP A 355 -31.86 -0.31 -8.72
CA ASP A 355 -33.10 0.46 -8.79
C ASP A 355 -33.56 0.78 -7.37
N VAL A 356 -33.77 2.07 -7.07
CA VAL A 356 -34.10 2.51 -5.73
C VAL A 356 -35.52 2.13 -5.26
N SER A 357 -36.39 1.70 -6.18
CA SER A 357 -37.77 1.37 -5.87
C SER A 357 -37.99 -0.11 -5.52
N ASN A 358 -37.17 -1.01 -6.07
CA ASN A 358 -37.37 -2.47 -5.94
C ASN A 358 -36.09 -3.24 -5.58
N GLY A 359 -34.91 -2.58 -5.61
CA GLY A 359 -33.62 -3.16 -5.27
C GLY A 359 -33.02 -4.10 -6.30
N GLU A 360 -33.62 -4.24 -7.50
CA GLU A 360 -33.02 -4.99 -8.59
C GLU A 360 -31.72 -4.40 -9.06
N THR A 361 -30.75 -5.23 -9.41
CA THR A 361 -29.39 -4.78 -9.76
C THR A 361 -29.01 -5.10 -11.18
N ARG A 362 -28.24 -4.21 -11.79
CA ARG A 362 -27.60 -4.42 -13.10
C ARG A 362 -26.10 -4.08 -13.04
N LEU A 363 -25.34 -4.66 -13.94
CA LEU A 363 -23.92 -4.36 -14.10
C LEU A 363 -23.74 -3.06 -14.89
N VAL A 364 -22.83 -2.18 -14.43
CA VAL A 364 -22.41 -0.96 -15.15
C VAL A 364 -20.99 -1.13 -15.71
N VAL A 365 -20.02 -1.52 -14.90
CA VAL A 365 -18.63 -1.75 -15.34
C VAL A 365 -18.10 -3.00 -14.65
N SER A 366 -17.32 -3.81 -15.38
CA SER A 366 -16.58 -4.93 -14.81
C SER A 366 -15.10 -4.81 -15.14
N GLU A 367 -14.25 -4.94 -14.13
CA GLU A 367 -12.80 -4.98 -14.22
C GLU A 367 -12.28 -6.31 -13.66
N THR A 368 -11.30 -6.89 -14.31
CA THR A 368 -10.65 -8.13 -13.86
C THR A 368 -9.15 -8.05 -14.07
N GLN A 369 -8.40 -8.52 -13.09
CA GLN A 369 -6.94 -8.64 -13.14
C GLN A 369 -6.53 -10.08 -12.82
N ALA A 370 -5.40 -10.52 -13.36
CA ALA A 370 -4.85 -11.83 -13.04
C ALA A 370 -4.40 -11.92 -11.55
N THR A 371 -3.99 -10.82 -10.97
CA THR A 371 -3.50 -10.72 -9.59
C THR A 371 -4.56 -10.11 -8.68
N TRP A 372 -4.64 -8.79 -8.60
CA TRP A 372 -5.60 -8.05 -7.79
C TRP A 372 -6.04 -6.77 -8.50
N GLN A 373 -7.25 -6.34 -8.24
CA GLN A 373 -7.87 -5.15 -8.80
C GLN A 373 -7.82 -4.01 -7.78
N LYS A 374 -7.54 -2.80 -8.23
CA LYS A 374 -7.65 -1.60 -7.39
C LYS A 374 -9.08 -1.46 -6.86
N SER A 375 -9.23 -1.22 -5.54
CA SER A 375 -10.54 -1.11 -4.90
C SER A 375 -11.27 0.20 -5.24
N GLU A 376 -10.56 1.29 -5.52
CA GLU A 376 -11.13 2.61 -5.73
C GLU A 376 -10.70 3.23 -7.07
N PRO A 377 -11.10 2.66 -8.21
CA PRO A 377 -10.93 3.32 -9.50
C PRO A 377 -11.79 4.58 -9.54
N LEU A 378 -11.28 5.62 -10.20
CA LEU A 378 -12.04 6.86 -10.38
C LEU A 378 -13.29 6.59 -11.21
N MET A 379 -14.45 7.02 -10.71
CA MET A 379 -15.68 7.16 -11.48
C MET A 379 -16.19 8.59 -11.29
N ARG A 380 -15.99 9.45 -12.27
CA ARG A 380 -16.37 10.86 -12.22
C ARG A 380 -17.42 11.20 -13.24
N PHE A 381 -18.64 11.51 -12.79
CA PHE A 381 -19.72 11.96 -13.66
C PHE A 381 -19.44 13.33 -14.27
N LEU A 382 -19.90 13.51 -15.51
CA LEU A 382 -20.04 14.79 -16.15
C LEU A 382 -21.31 15.52 -15.66
N ASP A 383 -21.44 16.80 -16.00
CA ASP A 383 -22.58 17.63 -15.58
C ASP A 383 -23.92 17.14 -16.18
N ASP A 384 -23.90 16.36 -17.27
CA ASP A 384 -25.09 15.71 -17.84
C ASP A 384 -25.66 14.57 -16.98
N GLY A 385 -24.88 14.09 -16.00
CA GLY A 385 -25.27 13.00 -15.10
C GLY A 385 -25.42 11.62 -15.76
N GLN A 386 -25.09 11.49 -17.05
CA GLN A 386 -25.20 10.26 -17.85
C GLN A 386 -23.85 9.68 -18.22
N ARG A 387 -22.87 10.54 -18.51
CA ARG A 387 -21.51 10.14 -18.86
C ARG A 387 -20.59 10.28 -17.67
N PHE A 388 -19.57 9.43 -17.62
CA PHE A 388 -18.53 9.51 -16.58
C PHE A 388 -17.16 9.11 -17.11
N ILE A 389 -16.13 9.68 -16.51
CA ILE A 389 -14.75 9.26 -16.70
C ILE A 389 -14.51 8.07 -15.76
N TRP A 390 -14.00 6.99 -16.33
CA TRP A 390 -13.63 5.77 -15.64
C TRP A 390 -12.11 5.54 -15.67
N GLU A 391 -11.55 5.15 -14.52
CA GLU A 391 -10.17 4.69 -14.39
C GLU A 391 -10.12 3.17 -14.62
N THR A 392 -9.26 2.72 -15.53
CA THR A 392 -9.08 1.30 -15.86
C THR A 392 -7.61 0.91 -15.86
N GLU A 393 -7.31 -0.37 -15.54
CA GLU A 393 -5.99 -0.99 -15.65
C GLU A 393 -6.02 -2.20 -16.59
N ARG A 394 -6.98 -2.32 -17.52
CA ARG A 394 -7.10 -3.47 -18.42
C ARG A 394 -5.89 -3.70 -19.31
N THR A 395 -5.17 -2.63 -19.65
CA THR A 395 -3.92 -2.70 -20.42
C THR A 395 -2.69 -2.96 -19.56
N LEU A 396 -2.85 -3.26 -18.26
CA LEU A 396 -1.80 -3.31 -17.23
C LEU A 396 -1.20 -1.95 -16.89
N TRP A 397 -1.67 -0.89 -17.54
CA TRP A 397 -1.33 0.50 -17.28
C TRP A 397 -2.59 1.25 -16.91
N LYS A 398 -2.49 2.12 -15.93
CA LYS A 398 -3.61 2.96 -15.51
C LYS A 398 -3.95 3.95 -16.61
N GLN A 399 -5.21 3.91 -17.10
CA GLN A 399 -5.74 4.74 -18.16
C GLN A 399 -7.08 5.37 -17.75
N PHE A 400 -7.55 6.34 -18.53
CA PHE A 400 -8.88 6.94 -18.40
C PHE A 400 -9.68 6.76 -19.66
N GLU A 401 -10.95 6.36 -19.53
CA GLU A 401 -11.93 6.21 -20.61
C GLU A 401 -13.24 6.93 -20.28
N MET A 402 -13.99 7.32 -21.29
CA MET A 402 -15.33 7.86 -21.16
C MET A 402 -16.35 6.72 -21.30
N ARG A 403 -17.30 6.64 -20.37
CA ARG A 403 -18.41 5.70 -20.38
C ARG A 403 -19.74 6.39 -20.15
N ASN A 404 -20.83 5.71 -20.52
CA ASN A 404 -22.19 6.09 -20.13
C ASN A 404 -22.69 5.24 -18.95
N LEU A 405 -23.80 5.64 -18.35
CA LEU A 405 -24.39 4.95 -17.22
C LEU A 405 -24.97 3.58 -17.58
N ALA A 406 -25.25 3.30 -18.87
CA ALA A 406 -25.57 1.97 -19.38
C ALA A 406 -24.36 1.00 -19.35
N GLY A 407 -23.14 1.53 -19.13
CA GLY A 407 -21.92 0.76 -19.05
C GLY A 407 -21.11 0.69 -20.35
N GLU A 408 -21.58 1.34 -21.41
CA GLU A 408 -20.92 1.35 -22.71
C GLU A 408 -19.69 2.27 -22.69
N LYS A 409 -18.56 1.80 -23.23
CA LYS A 409 -17.39 2.63 -23.49
C LYS A 409 -17.64 3.52 -24.69
N ILE A 410 -17.49 4.82 -24.49
CA ILE A 410 -17.67 5.85 -25.55
C ILE A 410 -16.36 6.09 -26.28
N THR A 411 -15.28 6.36 -25.52
CA THR A 411 -13.95 6.65 -26.10
C THR A 411 -12.84 6.47 -25.07
N ASP A 412 -11.58 6.37 -25.54
CA ASP A 412 -10.39 6.40 -24.72
C ASP A 412 -9.89 7.84 -24.60
N LEU A 413 -9.83 8.35 -23.37
CA LEU A 413 -9.29 9.68 -23.09
C LEU A 413 -7.75 9.64 -23.03
N THR A 414 -7.18 8.49 -22.70
CA THR A 414 -5.73 8.24 -22.70
C THR A 414 -5.43 6.89 -23.38
N ASP A 415 -4.22 6.73 -23.91
CA ASP A 415 -3.81 5.55 -24.70
C ASP A 415 -2.32 5.22 -24.54
N PHE A 416 -1.76 5.41 -23.35
CA PHE A 416 -0.38 5.04 -23.09
C PHE A 416 -0.20 3.52 -23.07
N GLU A 417 0.80 3.03 -23.79
CA GLU A 417 1.16 1.61 -23.83
C GLU A 417 2.22 1.23 -22.80
N GLU A 418 2.99 2.22 -22.30
CA GLU A 418 4.13 1.97 -21.39
C GLU A 418 4.15 2.89 -20.15
N PHE A 419 3.13 3.72 -19.97
CA PHE A 419 3.09 4.70 -18.89
C PHE A 419 1.75 4.70 -18.17
N PRO A 420 1.76 4.77 -16.81
CA PRO A 420 0.53 4.92 -16.07
C PRO A 420 0.11 6.39 -15.97
N CYS A 421 -1.16 6.66 -16.16
CA CYS A 421 -1.78 7.89 -15.70
C CYS A 421 -1.70 7.97 -14.16
N ASN A 422 -1.66 9.21 -13.64
CA ASN A 422 -1.71 9.43 -12.20
C ASN A 422 -3.12 9.77 -11.74
N LYS A 423 -3.64 10.94 -12.16
CA LYS A 423 -5.01 11.39 -11.81
C LYS A 423 -5.55 12.40 -12.83
N ILE A 424 -6.86 12.60 -12.79
CA ILE A 424 -7.51 13.74 -13.45
C ILE A 424 -7.21 15.01 -12.63
N GLU A 425 -6.68 16.03 -13.28
CA GLU A 425 -6.38 17.33 -12.67
C GLU A 425 -7.55 18.31 -12.82
N LEU A 426 -8.22 18.30 -13.98
CA LEU A 426 -9.36 19.15 -14.29
C LEU A 426 -10.21 18.55 -15.41
N VAL A 427 -11.52 18.68 -15.32
CA VAL A 427 -12.45 18.48 -16.44
C VAL A 427 -13.14 19.82 -16.72
N ASP A 428 -13.02 20.30 -17.94
CA ASP A 428 -13.75 21.44 -18.46
C ASP A 428 -14.71 20.99 -19.54
N GLU A 429 -15.96 20.79 -19.15
CA GLU A 429 -17.01 20.33 -20.06
C GLU A 429 -17.39 21.40 -21.08
N ALA A 430 -17.34 22.68 -20.70
CA ALA A 430 -17.70 23.80 -21.59
C ALA A 430 -16.72 23.93 -22.75
N ALA A 431 -15.41 23.76 -22.50
CA ALA A 431 -14.38 23.78 -23.53
C ALA A 431 -14.10 22.41 -24.13
N GLY A 432 -14.70 21.35 -23.55
CA GLY A 432 -14.53 19.96 -23.98
C GLY A 432 -13.14 19.40 -23.74
N TRP A 433 -12.45 19.81 -22.67
CA TRP A 433 -11.12 19.33 -22.32
C TRP A 433 -11.09 18.54 -21.00
N VAL A 434 -10.25 17.52 -20.96
CA VAL A 434 -9.80 16.88 -19.74
C VAL A 434 -8.29 17.04 -19.60
N TYR A 435 -7.84 17.49 -18.43
CA TYR A 435 -6.44 17.60 -18.06
C TYR A 435 -6.12 16.48 -17.06
N TYR A 436 -5.03 15.78 -17.29
CA TYR A 436 -4.59 14.67 -16.45
C TYR A 436 -3.08 14.65 -16.32
N SER A 437 -2.60 14.07 -15.23
CA SER A 437 -1.17 13.84 -15.05
C SER A 437 -0.81 12.38 -15.31
N ALA A 438 0.40 12.15 -15.84
CA ALA A 438 0.93 10.81 -16.15
C ALA A 438 2.43 10.76 -15.90
N PHE A 439 2.95 9.56 -15.56
CA PHE A 439 4.38 9.31 -15.43
C PHE A 439 4.94 8.91 -16.80
N SER A 440 5.11 9.88 -17.69
CA SER A 440 5.34 9.66 -19.13
C SER A 440 6.75 10.03 -19.60
N ASP A 441 7.74 9.94 -18.70
CA ASP A 441 9.14 10.11 -19.06
C ASP A 441 9.83 8.74 -19.23
N PRO A 442 10.27 8.37 -20.45
CA PRO A 442 10.92 7.08 -20.67
C PRO A 442 12.29 6.97 -19.99
N SER A 443 12.93 8.10 -19.69
CA SER A 443 14.24 8.13 -19.02
C SER A 443 14.15 8.08 -17.49
N ASN A 444 13.00 8.47 -16.91
CA ASN A 444 12.77 8.45 -15.47
C ASN A 444 11.29 8.18 -15.14
N PRO A 445 10.92 6.97 -14.76
CA PRO A 445 9.53 6.58 -14.51
C PRO A 445 8.88 7.26 -13.30
N TYR A 446 9.61 8.11 -12.60
CA TYR A 446 9.10 8.89 -11.46
C TYR A 446 8.85 10.37 -11.81
N ASN A 447 9.08 10.76 -13.06
CA ASN A 447 8.75 12.09 -13.56
C ASN A 447 7.28 12.18 -13.96
N LEU A 448 6.55 13.09 -13.32
CA LEU A 448 5.14 13.36 -13.58
C LEU A 448 4.99 14.53 -14.53
N GLN A 449 4.18 14.38 -15.58
CA GLN A 449 3.87 15.43 -16.55
C GLN A 449 2.37 15.71 -16.62
N LEU A 450 2.02 16.96 -17.01
CA LEU A 450 0.66 17.32 -17.33
C LEU A 450 0.35 17.06 -18.80
N HIS A 451 -0.78 16.45 -19.04
CA HIS A 451 -1.36 16.17 -20.35
C HIS A 451 -2.77 16.73 -20.45
N ARG A 452 -3.29 16.83 -21.65
CA ARG A 452 -4.71 17.05 -21.93
C ARG A 452 -5.18 16.24 -23.11
N SER A 453 -6.48 15.96 -23.16
CA SER A 453 -7.18 15.46 -24.35
C SER A 453 -8.56 16.08 -24.45
N LYS A 454 -9.17 16.02 -25.62
CA LYS A 454 -10.61 16.33 -25.74
C LYS A 454 -11.46 15.25 -25.06
N LEU A 455 -12.64 15.62 -24.57
CA LEU A 455 -13.59 14.68 -23.99
C LEU A 455 -14.16 13.64 -25.00
N ASP A 456 -13.99 13.89 -26.32
CA ASP A 456 -14.24 12.93 -27.37
C ASP A 456 -13.05 12.00 -27.68
N GLY A 457 -11.96 12.10 -26.91
CA GLY A 457 -10.75 11.29 -27.07
C GLY A 457 -9.75 11.82 -28.10
N SER A 458 -10.07 12.91 -28.81
CA SER A 458 -9.16 13.53 -29.76
C SER A 458 -8.14 14.46 -29.11
N LYS A 459 -7.16 14.95 -29.89
CA LYS A 459 -6.16 15.97 -29.52
C LYS A 459 -5.42 15.67 -28.22
N LYS A 460 -4.91 14.44 -28.07
CA LYS A 460 -4.07 14.06 -26.94
C LYS A 460 -2.72 14.75 -27.02
N GLN A 461 -2.32 15.40 -25.93
CA GLN A 461 -1.14 16.28 -25.94
C GLN A 461 -0.49 16.35 -24.56
N ARG A 462 0.86 16.27 -24.50
CA ARG A 462 1.64 16.60 -23.30
C ARG A 462 1.86 18.12 -23.26
N ILE A 463 1.66 18.73 -22.09
CA ILE A 463 1.84 20.16 -21.86
C ILE A 463 3.19 20.47 -21.23
N THR A 464 3.63 19.69 -20.24
CA THR A 464 4.91 19.97 -19.56
C THR A 464 6.03 19.08 -20.08
N SER A 465 7.30 19.57 -19.99
CA SER A 465 8.48 18.84 -20.45
C SER A 465 8.65 17.48 -19.75
N ALA A 466 9.11 16.46 -20.46
CA ALA A 466 9.42 15.16 -19.88
C ALA A 466 10.60 15.20 -18.91
N ALA A 467 11.55 16.10 -19.10
CA ALA A 467 12.84 16.12 -18.41
C ALA A 467 12.80 16.43 -16.91
N LEU A 468 11.64 16.87 -16.38
CA LEU A 468 11.46 17.27 -14.98
C LEU A 468 10.18 16.67 -14.41
N ASN A 469 10.16 16.49 -13.10
CA ASN A 469 8.94 16.14 -12.37
C ASN A 469 8.09 17.38 -12.14
N HIS A 470 6.86 17.40 -12.67
CA HIS A 470 5.92 18.52 -12.55
C HIS A 470 4.76 18.17 -11.63
N THR A 471 4.40 19.11 -10.74
CA THR A 471 3.32 18.92 -9.74
C THR A 471 2.55 20.22 -9.53
N ALA A 472 1.49 20.17 -8.71
CA ALA A 472 0.72 21.32 -8.25
C ALA A 472 0.17 22.20 -9.38
N PHE A 473 -0.37 21.59 -10.41
CA PHE A 473 -0.92 22.26 -11.60
C PHE A 473 -2.07 23.21 -11.25
N GLN A 474 -2.04 24.42 -11.83
CA GLN A 474 -3.07 25.43 -11.74
C GLN A 474 -3.36 25.98 -13.13
N ILE A 475 -4.49 25.59 -13.72
CA ILE A 475 -4.86 25.94 -15.10
C ILE A 475 -5.58 27.29 -15.09
N SER A 476 -5.27 28.16 -16.07
CA SER A 476 -5.93 29.46 -16.23
C SER A 476 -7.42 29.31 -16.57
N PRO A 477 -8.27 30.30 -16.24
CA PRO A 477 -9.69 30.29 -16.65
C PRO A 477 -9.88 30.28 -18.16
N SER A 478 -8.92 30.81 -18.92
CA SER A 478 -8.91 30.79 -20.39
C SER A 478 -8.41 29.49 -21.00
N HIS A 479 -7.86 28.57 -20.18
CA HIS A 479 -7.25 27.30 -20.60
C HIS A 479 -5.99 27.41 -21.46
N ASP A 480 -5.42 28.62 -21.58
CA ASP A 480 -4.25 28.87 -22.40
C ASP A 480 -2.94 28.64 -21.66
N LEU A 481 -2.97 28.80 -20.35
CA LEU A 481 -1.80 28.74 -19.50
C LEU A 481 -1.97 27.77 -18.31
N VAL A 482 -0.86 27.23 -17.85
CA VAL A 482 -0.78 26.49 -16.60
C VAL A 482 0.41 26.94 -15.77
N VAL A 483 0.21 27.12 -14.46
CA VAL A 483 1.29 27.24 -13.50
C VAL A 483 1.57 25.87 -12.92
N ALA A 484 2.83 25.45 -12.92
CA ALA A 484 3.27 24.19 -12.34
C ALA A 484 4.52 24.36 -11.49
N VAL A 485 4.65 23.55 -10.43
CA VAL A 485 5.90 23.37 -9.72
C VAL A 485 6.69 22.29 -10.43
N ARG A 486 7.97 22.53 -10.67
CA ARG A 486 8.91 21.56 -11.24
C ARG A 486 10.12 21.37 -10.35
N GLU A 487 10.59 20.15 -10.27
CA GLU A 487 11.76 19.76 -9.45
C GLU A 487 12.28 18.39 -9.85
N GLN A 488 13.49 18.08 -9.43
CA GLN A 488 14.00 16.69 -9.32
C GLN A 488 14.78 16.56 -8.00
N PHE A 489 15.20 15.35 -7.68
CA PHE A 489 15.98 15.10 -6.48
C PHE A 489 17.28 15.96 -6.40
N ASP A 490 17.91 16.27 -7.54
CA ASP A 490 19.13 17.10 -7.69
C ASP A 490 18.84 18.52 -8.20
N THR A 491 17.62 18.77 -8.68
CA THR A 491 17.20 20.05 -9.24
C THR A 491 16.25 20.75 -8.28
N PRO A 492 16.64 21.93 -7.75
CA PRO A 492 15.82 22.68 -6.83
C PRO A 492 14.46 23.04 -7.41
N ARG A 493 13.48 23.07 -6.51
CA ARG A 493 12.11 23.44 -6.83
C ARG A 493 12.04 24.81 -7.46
N SER A 494 11.27 24.91 -8.55
CA SER A 494 10.86 26.17 -9.16
C SER A 494 9.39 26.12 -9.55
N THR A 495 8.76 27.29 -9.69
CA THR A 495 7.40 27.42 -10.22
C THR A 495 7.45 28.16 -11.54
N ALA A 496 6.91 27.56 -12.60
CA ALA A 496 6.93 28.12 -13.95
C ALA A 496 5.52 28.19 -14.54
N VAL A 497 5.37 29.03 -15.55
CA VAL A 497 4.17 29.20 -16.38
C VAL A 497 4.43 28.57 -17.72
N TYR A 498 3.52 27.72 -18.19
CA TYR A 498 3.57 27.07 -19.50
C TYR A 498 2.36 27.42 -20.34
N ARG A 499 2.55 27.52 -21.66
CA ARG A 499 1.43 27.60 -22.62
C ARG A 499 0.84 26.21 -22.82
N CYS A 500 -0.48 26.09 -22.72
CA CYS A 500 -1.16 24.80 -22.87
C CYS A 500 -1.19 24.29 -24.33
N GLU A 501 -1.02 25.18 -25.32
CA GLU A 501 -1.09 24.81 -26.73
C GLU A 501 0.13 23.99 -27.19
N ASP A 502 1.33 24.42 -26.82
CA ASP A 502 2.61 23.87 -27.32
C ASP A 502 3.57 23.45 -26.19
N GLY A 503 3.25 23.76 -24.93
CA GLY A 503 4.08 23.48 -23.78
C GLY A 503 5.26 24.43 -23.60
N GLU A 504 5.28 25.58 -24.31
CA GLU A 504 6.33 26.60 -24.17
C GLU A 504 6.36 27.14 -22.74
N GLU A 505 7.54 27.18 -22.14
CA GLU A 505 7.77 27.86 -20.87
C GLU A 505 7.77 29.38 -21.07
N ILE A 506 6.75 30.04 -20.55
CA ILE A 506 6.57 31.49 -20.68
C ILE A 506 7.45 32.25 -19.70
N ALA A 507 7.49 31.80 -18.43
CA ALA A 507 8.25 32.46 -17.39
C ALA A 507 8.45 31.55 -16.16
N VAL A 508 9.48 31.87 -15.35
CA VAL A 508 9.68 31.33 -14.01
C VAL A 508 9.20 32.32 -12.97
N LEU A 509 8.19 31.98 -12.18
CA LEU A 509 7.61 32.86 -11.15
C LEU A 509 8.43 32.83 -9.84
N ALA A 510 9.06 31.71 -9.54
CA ALA A 510 9.84 31.53 -8.35
C ALA A 510 10.87 30.40 -8.54
N GLN A 511 12.02 30.58 -7.91
CA GLN A 511 13.11 29.60 -7.88
C GLN A 511 13.59 29.43 -6.45
N CYS A 512 13.80 28.18 -6.01
CA CYS A 512 14.38 27.89 -4.71
C CYS A 512 15.81 28.46 -4.63
N ASN A 513 16.11 29.10 -3.54
CA ASN A 513 17.45 29.62 -3.28
C ASN A 513 18.37 28.49 -2.81
N ARG A 514 19.34 28.11 -3.63
CA ARG A 514 20.34 27.08 -3.32
C ARG A 514 21.39 27.56 -2.31
N SER A 515 21.55 28.86 -2.15
CA SER A 515 22.67 29.44 -1.35
C SER A 515 22.69 28.93 0.10
N VAL A 516 21.51 28.67 0.68
CA VAL A 516 21.42 28.10 2.04
C VAL A 516 21.98 26.67 2.06
N ALA A 517 21.60 25.81 1.13
CA ALA A 517 22.12 24.46 1.05
C ALA A 517 23.63 24.46 0.73
N GLU A 518 24.05 25.31 -0.20
CA GLU A 518 25.45 25.46 -0.61
C GLU A 518 26.33 26.00 0.54
N SER A 519 25.87 27.02 1.27
CA SER A 519 26.59 27.55 2.45
C SER A 519 26.72 26.53 3.58
N MET A 520 25.81 25.58 3.64
CA MET A 520 25.86 24.44 4.55
C MET A 520 26.67 23.26 3.99
N GLY A 521 27.25 23.35 2.79
CA GLY A 521 28.02 22.28 2.15
C GLY A 521 27.17 21.04 1.82
N LEU A 522 25.85 21.19 1.64
CA LEU A 522 24.96 20.05 1.39
C LEU A 522 25.06 19.59 -0.05
N VAL A 523 25.08 18.28 -0.25
CA VAL A 523 25.17 17.62 -1.54
C VAL A 523 23.84 16.91 -1.83
N ALA A 524 23.31 17.13 -3.04
CA ALA A 524 22.11 16.42 -3.49
C ALA A 524 22.33 14.90 -3.49
N PRO A 525 21.29 14.11 -3.23
CA PRO A 525 21.40 12.65 -3.31
C PRO A 525 21.74 12.22 -4.72
N GLU A 526 22.45 11.11 -4.81
CA GLU A 526 22.72 10.43 -6.07
C GLU A 526 21.54 9.51 -6.42
N ILE A 527 21.02 9.57 -7.66
CA ILE A 527 20.20 8.50 -8.19
C ILE A 527 21.11 7.39 -8.72
N PHE A 528 20.79 6.15 -8.38
CA PHE A 528 21.42 4.97 -8.96
C PHE A 528 20.37 4.03 -9.57
N GLU A 529 20.78 3.30 -10.60
CA GLU A 529 19.99 2.29 -11.28
C GLU A 529 20.77 0.97 -11.27
N PHE A 530 20.07 -0.13 -11.08
CA PHE A 530 20.62 -1.48 -11.21
C PHE A 530 19.55 -2.43 -11.73
N VAL A 531 19.97 -3.61 -12.20
CA VAL A 531 19.06 -4.67 -12.64
C VAL A 531 18.76 -5.57 -11.46
N ALA A 532 17.48 -5.86 -11.23
CA ALA A 532 17.02 -6.78 -10.19
C ALA A 532 17.54 -8.21 -10.42
N ASN A 533 17.37 -9.08 -9.43
CA ASN A 533 17.79 -10.47 -9.50
C ASN A 533 17.08 -11.32 -10.57
N ASP A 534 16.03 -10.80 -11.21
CA ASP A 534 15.38 -11.43 -12.37
C ASP A 534 16.14 -11.20 -13.70
N GLY A 535 17.21 -10.40 -13.69
CA GLY A 535 18.07 -10.12 -14.84
C GLY A 535 17.50 -9.14 -15.86
N VAL A 536 16.29 -8.59 -15.65
CA VAL A 536 15.61 -7.74 -16.63
C VAL A 536 15.00 -6.47 -16.03
N THR A 537 14.49 -6.51 -14.80
CA THR A 537 13.80 -5.37 -14.22
C THR A 537 14.79 -4.32 -13.71
N LYS A 538 14.74 -3.12 -14.27
CA LYS A 538 15.50 -1.98 -13.76
C LYS A 538 14.90 -1.49 -12.46
N ILE A 539 15.73 -1.35 -11.44
CA ILE A 539 15.37 -0.79 -10.13
C ILE A 539 16.11 0.51 -9.92
N TRP A 540 15.40 1.49 -9.38
CA TRP A 540 15.92 2.82 -9.09
C TRP A 540 16.04 3.03 -7.60
N GLY A 541 17.09 3.74 -7.18
CA GLY A 541 17.28 4.13 -5.79
C GLY A 541 17.90 5.50 -5.65
N THR A 542 17.88 6.05 -4.44
CA THR A 542 18.58 7.27 -4.06
C THR A 542 19.60 6.96 -2.98
N LEU A 543 20.80 7.55 -3.09
CA LEU A 543 21.86 7.46 -2.10
C LEU A 543 22.19 8.84 -1.57
N HIS A 544 21.99 9.06 -0.28
CA HIS A 544 22.38 10.26 0.44
C HIS A 544 23.74 10.06 1.10
N LYS A 545 24.55 11.11 1.07
CA LYS A 545 25.90 11.17 1.63
C LYS A 545 25.98 12.28 2.68
N PRO A 546 26.90 12.21 3.66
CA PRO A 546 27.12 13.30 4.60
C PRO A 546 27.70 14.55 3.92
N SER A 547 27.51 15.73 4.51
CA SER A 547 28.00 16.99 3.96
C SER A 547 29.53 17.06 3.86
N ASN A 548 30.23 16.30 4.70
CA ASN A 548 31.69 16.15 4.71
C ASN A 548 32.14 14.82 4.08
N PHE A 549 31.41 14.32 3.08
CA PHE A 549 31.72 13.06 2.43
C PHE A 549 33.15 13.05 1.84
N ASP A 550 33.88 11.99 2.18
CA ASP A 550 35.24 11.73 1.72
C ASP A 550 35.26 10.36 0.98
N PRO A 551 35.51 10.32 -0.33
CA PRO A 551 35.47 9.10 -1.10
C PRO A 551 36.53 8.05 -0.71
N GLU A 552 37.59 8.47 0.03
CA GLU A 552 38.64 7.57 0.51
C GLU A 552 38.26 6.86 1.83
N LYS A 553 37.21 7.31 2.50
CA LYS A 553 36.70 6.69 3.73
C LYS A 553 35.62 5.68 3.45
N LYS A 554 35.53 4.67 4.31
CA LYS A 554 34.46 3.67 4.28
C LYS A 554 33.35 4.02 5.27
N TYR A 555 32.12 4.09 4.77
CA TYR A 555 30.93 4.43 5.53
C TYR A 555 29.99 3.23 5.66
N PRO A 556 29.37 3.02 6.85
CA PRO A 556 28.29 2.07 6.98
C PRO A 556 27.06 2.53 6.16
N LEU A 557 26.33 1.55 5.60
CA LEU A 557 25.16 1.79 4.76
C LEU A 557 23.86 1.48 5.51
N LEU A 558 22.91 2.41 5.51
CA LEU A 558 21.57 2.21 6.04
C LEU A 558 20.55 2.17 4.90
N ILE A 559 19.69 1.16 4.90
CA ILE A 559 18.53 1.05 4.00
C ILE A 559 17.29 1.56 4.73
N ASP A 560 16.71 2.65 4.23
CA ASP A 560 15.44 3.21 4.69
C ASP A 560 14.32 2.60 3.84
N VAL A 561 13.58 1.64 4.40
CA VAL A 561 12.60 0.86 3.66
C VAL A 561 11.18 0.99 4.21
N TYR A 562 10.22 1.19 3.29
CA TYR A 562 8.83 0.79 3.49
C TYR A 562 8.51 -0.39 2.56
N GLY A 563 8.65 -0.23 1.27
CA GLY A 563 8.68 -1.27 0.22
C GLY A 563 7.37 -2.00 -0.04
N GLY A 564 6.31 -1.72 0.71
CA GLY A 564 5.04 -2.43 0.63
C GLY A 564 4.16 -2.03 -0.55
N PRO A 565 3.15 -2.84 -0.88
CA PRO A 565 2.14 -2.53 -1.88
C PRO A 565 1.48 -1.16 -1.67
N GLN A 566 1.11 -0.52 -2.78
CA GLN A 566 0.51 0.83 -2.81
C GLN A 566 1.41 1.96 -2.28
N SER A 567 2.68 1.70 -1.99
CA SER A 567 3.65 2.73 -1.63
C SER A 567 4.48 3.17 -2.84
N THR A 568 5.05 4.36 -2.74
CA THR A 568 6.04 4.85 -3.71
C THR A 568 7.42 4.64 -3.11
N GLY A 569 8.23 3.71 -3.62
CA GLY A 569 9.55 3.43 -3.06
C GLY A 569 10.46 4.66 -3.02
N ILE A 570 10.53 5.40 -4.13
CA ILE A 570 11.25 6.68 -4.25
C ILE A 570 10.34 7.76 -4.81
N SER A 571 10.68 9.02 -4.56
CA SER A 571 10.02 10.19 -5.17
C SER A 571 11.06 11.09 -5.79
N ASN A 572 10.77 11.62 -6.98
CA ASN A 572 11.67 12.53 -7.67
C ASN A 572 11.39 13.98 -7.28
N THR A 573 11.70 14.30 -6.03
CA THR A 573 11.51 15.65 -5.47
C THR A 573 12.81 16.17 -4.88
N TRP A 574 13.03 17.48 -4.95
CA TRP A 574 14.20 18.13 -4.37
C TRP A 574 14.38 17.79 -2.90
N SER A 575 15.55 17.27 -2.57
CA SER A 575 15.95 16.95 -1.21
C SER A 575 17.45 17.17 -1.06
N PRO A 576 17.88 18.34 -0.58
CA PRO A 576 19.32 18.71 -0.54
C PRO A 576 20.13 17.89 0.45
N ALA A 577 19.50 17.24 1.42
CA ALA A 577 20.19 16.43 2.43
C ALA A 577 19.27 15.43 3.13
N ASN A 578 19.88 14.39 3.69
CA ASN A 578 19.29 13.55 4.71
C ASN A 578 20.05 13.74 6.01
N PRO A 579 19.44 14.31 7.08
CA PRO A 579 20.14 14.62 8.33
C PRO A 579 20.87 13.42 8.95
N VAL A 580 20.36 12.20 8.75
CA VAL A 580 20.94 10.95 9.28
C VAL A 580 22.36 10.71 8.77
N CYS A 581 22.66 11.20 7.57
CA CYS A 581 24.00 11.06 7.01
C CYS A 581 25.07 11.78 7.85
N GLU A 582 24.71 12.87 8.53
CA GLU A 582 25.63 13.61 9.39
C GLU A 582 26.08 12.83 10.64
N LEU A 583 25.37 11.75 10.97
CA LEU A 583 25.80 10.79 12.00
C LEU A 583 26.86 9.80 11.49
N GLY A 584 27.36 10.01 10.26
CA GLY A 584 28.42 9.21 9.65
C GLY A 584 27.94 8.01 8.84
N PHE A 585 26.69 8.00 8.38
CA PHE A 585 26.11 6.94 7.57
C PHE A 585 25.86 7.38 6.12
N LEU A 586 25.90 6.42 5.22
CA LEU A 586 25.21 6.53 3.93
C LEU A 586 23.77 6.05 4.11
N VAL A 587 22.80 6.72 3.47
CA VAL A 587 21.39 6.32 3.54
C VAL A 587 20.86 6.09 2.13
N ALA A 588 20.39 4.89 1.85
CA ALA A 588 19.77 4.54 0.57
C ALA A 588 18.26 4.26 0.71
N LYS A 589 17.50 4.65 -0.32
CA LYS A 589 16.10 4.25 -0.54
C LYS A 589 15.98 3.57 -1.89
N VAL A 590 15.16 2.53 -1.96
CA VAL A 590 15.01 1.71 -3.18
C VAL A 590 13.54 1.66 -3.60
N GLY A 591 13.27 1.89 -4.87
CA GLY A 591 11.96 1.72 -5.49
C GLY A 591 11.75 0.29 -5.96
N ASN A 592 11.61 -0.64 -5.01
CA ASN A 592 11.51 -2.07 -5.26
C ASN A 592 10.25 -2.48 -6.01
N ARG A 593 10.27 -3.64 -6.65
CA ARG A 593 9.07 -4.31 -7.18
C ARG A 593 8.01 -4.48 -6.09
N GLY A 594 6.74 -4.40 -6.48
CA GLY A 594 5.60 -4.34 -5.56
C GLY A 594 5.13 -2.91 -5.23
N THR A 595 5.92 -1.88 -5.58
CA THR A 595 5.53 -0.47 -5.41
C THR A 595 4.82 0.09 -6.65
N ILE A 596 4.06 1.21 -6.49
CA ILE A 596 3.24 1.81 -7.56
C ILE A 596 4.06 2.66 -8.55
N LYS A 597 3.40 3.15 -9.60
CA LYS A 597 3.85 4.08 -10.67
C LYS A 597 4.59 3.43 -11.84
N ARG A 598 4.76 2.14 -11.86
CA ARG A 598 5.51 1.43 -12.91
C ARG A 598 4.69 0.34 -13.61
N GLY A 599 3.35 0.50 -13.60
CA GLY A 599 2.41 -0.43 -14.19
C GLY A 599 2.14 -1.68 -13.34
N LYS A 600 1.11 -2.42 -13.73
CA LYS A 600 0.56 -3.54 -12.94
C LYS A 600 1.53 -4.70 -12.78
N ALA A 601 2.33 -5.00 -13.79
CA ALA A 601 3.32 -6.07 -13.73
C ALA A 601 4.36 -5.82 -12.63
N PHE A 602 4.85 -4.57 -12.53
CA PHE A 602 5.79 -4.17 -11.48
C PHE A 602 5.13 -4.16 -10.09
N GLU A 603 3.90 -3.63 -10.00
CA GLU A 603 3.14 -3.55 -8.74
C GLU A 603 2.79 -4.92 -8.18
N SER A 604 2.54 -5.90 -9.04
CA SER A 604 2.10 -7.23 -8.62
C SER A 604 3.23 -8.27 -8.62
N ALA A 605 4.48 -7.87 -8.79
CA ALA A 605 5.62 -8.79 -8.82
C ALA A 605 5.78 -9.64 -7.54
N ASN A 606 5.34 -9.11 -6.39
CA ASN A 606 5.34 -9.81 -5.11
C ASN A 606 3.98 -10.46 -4.75
N PHE A 607 3.05 -10.56 -5.72
CA PHE A 607 1.77 -11.24 -5.50
C PHE A 607 1.97 -12.68 -5.07
N ARG A 608 1.31 -13.09 -3.98
CA ARG A 608 1.44 -14.37 -3.28
C ARG A 608 2.82 -14.64 -2.64
N ASN A 609 3.72 -13.65 -2.67
CA ASN A 609 5.11 -13.78 -2.21
C ASN A 609 5.64 -12.48 -1.60
N LEU A 610 4.90 -11.91 -0.64
CA LEU A 610 5.36 -10.74 0.11
C LEU A 610 6.67 -11.08 0.84
N GLY A 611 7.67 -10.17 0.81
CA GLY A 611 9.03 -10.43 1.32
C GLY A 611 9.87 -11.32 0.40
N GLY A 612 9.42 -11.49 -0.86
CA GLY A 612 10.18 -12.08 -1.96
C GLY A 612 10.85 -10.99 -2.80
N PRO A 613 10.32 -10.67 -4.00
CA PRO A 613 10.93 -9.68 -4.90
C PRO A 613 11.17 -8.31 -4.28
N ASP A 614 10.27 -7.85 -3.42
CA ASP A 614 10.38 -6.57 -2.71
C ASP A 614 11.58 -6.52 -1.75
N LEU A 615 11.88 -7.60 -1.02
CA LEU A 615 13.08 -7.71 -0.18
C LEU A 615 14.33 -8.04 -1.00
N ASP A 616 14.21 -8.90 -2.01
CA ASP A 616 15.33 -9.29 -2.87
C ASP A 616 15.91 -8.07 -3.60
N ASP A 617 15.08 -7.09 -3.99
CA ASP A 617 15.52 -5.83 -4.58
C ASP A 617 16.30 -4.95 -3.58
N GLN A 618 15.94 -4.96 -2.28
CA GLN A 618 16.72 -4.28 -1.24
C GLN A 618 18.11 -4.94 -1.08
N VAL A 619 18.17 -6.26 -1.11
CA VAL A 619 19.43 -7.03 -1.06
C VAL A 619 20.29 -6.73 -2.27
N SER A 620 19.72 -6.74 -3.46
CA SER A 620 20.42 -6.43 -4.72
C SER A 620 20.98 -5.00 -4.72
N ALA A 621 20.25 -4.05 -4.14
CA ALA A 621 20.73 -2.67 -3.95
C ALA A 621 21.96 -2.61 -3.02
N VAL A 622 21.94 -3.36 -1.91
CA VAL A 622 23.10 -3.45 -1.01
C VAL A 622 24.32 -4.03 -1.74
N GLN A 623 24.12 -5.10 -2.52
CA GLN A 623 25.21 -5.72 -3.30
C GLN A 623 25.76 -4.76 -4.35
N PHE A 624 24.89 -4.03 -5.08
CA PHE A 624 25.29 -3.03 -6.05
C PHE A 624 26.07 -1.87 -5.43
N LEU A 625 25.56 -1.29 -4.33
CA LEU A 625 26.22 -0.20 -3.63
C LEU A 625 27.51 -0.66 -2.94
N GLY A 626 27.56 -1.89 -2.45
CA GLY A 626 28.73 -2.49 -1.80
C GLY A 626 29.97 -2.65 -2.69
N GLN A 627 29.81 -2.52 -4.02
CA GLN A 627 30.94 -2.50 -4.97
C GLN A 627 31.71 -1.17 -4.97
N ARG A 628 31.16 -0.12 -4.32
CA ARG A 628 31.79 1.19 -4.24
C ARG A 628 32.83 1.22 -3.12
N ASN A 629 34.02 1.75 -3.41
CA ASN A 629 35.15 1.77 -2.46
C ASN A 629 34.80 2.40 -1.10
N TYR A 630 33.91 3.41 -1.09
CA TYR A 630 33.49 4.12 0.09
C TYR A 630 32.34 3.46 0.88
N VAL A 631 31.78 2.35 0.41
CA VAL A 631 30.74 1.60 1.13
C VAL A 631 31.38 0.48 1.93
N ASP A 632 31.07 0.42 3.23
CA ASP A 632 31.47 -0.70 4.06
C ASP A 632 30.36 -1.77 4.05
N ALA A 633 30.46 -2.73 3.17
CA ALA A 633 29.52 -3.82 3.05
C ALA A 633 29.47 -4.76 4.28
N SER A 634 30.41 -4.66 5.21
CA SER A 634 30.39 -5.38 6.49
C SER A 634 29.58 -4.68 7.57
N ARG A 635 29.12 -3.44 7.32
CA ARG A 635 28.34 -2.62 8.24
C ARG A 635 27.08 -2.07 7.58
N VAL A 636 26.13 -2.97 7.30
CA VAL A 636 24.85 -2.62 6.65
C VAL A 636 23.70 -2.75 7.63
N GLY A 637 22.88 -1.69 7.72
CA GLY A 637 21.65 -1.67 8.51
C GLY A 637 20.40 -1.53 7.65
N ILE A 638 19.27 -2.00 8.17
CA ILE A 638 17.95 -1.84 7.56
C ILE A 638 16.94 -1.41 8.60
N TRP A 639 16.08 -0.45 8.26
CA TRP A 639 15.04 0.01 9.17
C TRP A 639 13.77 0.44 8.43
N GLY A 640 12.66 0.26 9.11
CA GLY A 640 11.35 0.67 8.63
C GLY A 640 10.27 0.47 9.67
N HIS A 641 9.06 0.90 9.31
CA HIS A 641 7.88 0.80 10.17
C HIS A 641 6.76 0.07 9.43
N SER A 642 5.90 -0.67 10.17
CA SER A 642 4.78 -1.41 9.58
C SER A 642 5.27 -2.45 8.55
N TYR A 643 4.90 -2.34 7.28
CA TYR A 643 5.46 -3.18 6.21
C TYR A 643 7.00 -3.04 6.13
N GLY A 644 7.53 -1.82 6.28
CA GLY A 644 8.98 -1.60 6.37
C GLY A 644 9.61 -2.26 7.59
N GLY A 645 8.89 -2.32 8.71
CA GLY A 645 9.27 -3.09 9.89
C GLY A 645 9.31 -4.59 9.59
N TYR A 646 8.35 -5.10 8.81
CA TYR A 646 8.33 -6.47 8.31
C TYR A 646 9.56 -6.75 7.44
N LEU A 647 9.85 -5.92 6.44
CA LEU A 647 11.02 -6.12 5.58
C LEU A 647 12.33 -6.01 6.37
N SER A 648 12.40 -5.14 7.39
CA SER A 648 13.58 -5.03 8.25
C SER A 648 13.81 -6.28 9.10
N ALA A 649 12.74 -6.80 9.73
CA ALA A 649 12.82 -8.04 10.50
C ALA A 649 13.11 -9.25 9.58
N LEU A 650 12.39 -9.38 8.47
CA LEU A 650 12.62 -10.48 7.53
C LEU A 650 14.01 -10.40 6.90
N GLY A 651 14.49 -9.20 6.56
CA GLY A 651 15.78 -8.97 5.94
C GLY A 651 16.94 -9.53 6.77
N ILE A 652 17.04 -9.13 8.03
CA ILE A 652 18.11 -9.60 8.91
C ILE A 652 18.01 -11.11 9.24
N LEU A 653 16.79 -11.66 9.19
CA LEU A 653 16.54 -13.08 9.45
C LEU A 653 16.79 -13.94 8.21
N LYS A 654 16.36 -13.50 7.03
CA LYS A 654 16.44 -14.24 5.77
C LYS A 654 17.81 -14.09 5.12
N TYR A 655 18.43 -12.91 5.25
CA TYR A 655 19.73 -12.53 4.70
C TYR A 655 20.72 -12.06 5.78
N PRO A 656 21.09 -12.93 6.74
CA PRO A 656 21.90 -12.56 7.92
C PRO A 656 23.34 -12.18 7.60
N ASP A 657 23.80 -12.47 6.40
CA ASP A 657 25.13 -12.11 5.90
C ASP A 657 25.15 -10.76 5.17
N VAL A 658 23.96 -10.21 4.87
CA VAL A 658 23.80 -8.90 4.21
C VAL A 658 23.53 -7.80 5.22
N PHE A 659 22.68 -8.05 6.23
CA PHE A 659 22.28 -7.07 7.21
C PHE A 659 22.84 -7.41 8.60
N GLN A 660 23.68 -6.52 9.15
CA GLN A 660 24.30 -6.69 10.46
C GLN A 660 23.49 -6.08 11.59
N ALA A 661 22.64 -5.08 11.28
CA ALA A 661 21.69 -4.52 12.25
C ALA A 661 20.34 -4.22 11.59
N ALA A 662 19.26 -4.39 12.36
CA ALA A 662 17.92 -4.04 11.91
C ALA A 662 17.11 -3.39 13.04
N VAL A 663 16.30 -2.37 12.67
CA VAL A 663 15.30 -1.79 13.56
C VAL A 663 13.93 -1.93 12.92
N ALA A 664 13.10 -2.78 13.52
CA ALA A 664 11.78 -3.14 13.00
C ALA A 664 10.68 -2.51 13.87
N GLY A 665 10.05 -1.44 13.33
CA GLY A 665 8.96 -0.73 14.00
C GLY A 665 7.59 -1.34 13.66
N SER A 666 6.80 -1.73 14.66
CA SER A 666 5.45 -2.32 14.53
C SER A 666 5.34 -3.31 13.38
N PRO A 667 6.24 -4.34 13.31
CA PRO A 667 6.33 -5.23 12.16
C PRO A 667 5.15 -6.19 12.08
N VAL A 668 4.63 -6.44 10.89
CA VAL A 668 3.97 -7.73 10.59
C VAL A 668 5.06 -8.79 10.58
N THR A 669 4.90 -9.88 11.31
CA THR A 669 5.90 -10.96 11.37
C THR A 669 5.40 -12.27 10.80
N ASP A 670 4.08 -12.40 10.70
CA ASP A 670 3.38 -13.48 10.02
C ASP A 670 2.07 -12.93 9.43
N TRP A 671 1.90 -13.05 8.12
CA TRP A 671 0.74 -12.52 7.41
C TRP A 671 -0.59 -13.17 7.80
N LYS A 672 -0.57 -14.30 8.51
CA LYS A 672 -1.78 -14.87 9.13
C LYS A 672 -2.33 -14.01 10.27
N ASN A 673 -1.53 -13.10 10.80
CA ASN A 673 -1.94 -12.19 11.88
C ASN A 673 -2.58 -10.89 11.38
N TYR A 674 -2.50 -10.60 10.08
CA TYR A 674 -3.01 -9.35 9.53
C TYR A 674 -4.41 -9.56 8.91
N ASP A 675 -5.12 -8.44 8.63
CA ASP A 675 -6.51 -8.51 8.22
C ASP A 675 -6.74 -9.19 6.85
N THR A 676 -8.00 -9.62 6.63
CA THR A 676 -8.39 -10.34 5.43
C THR A 676 -8.28 -9.50 4.17
N ILE A 677 -8.73 -8.23 4.18
CA ILE A 677 -8.85 -7.43 2.94
C ILE A 677 -7.46 -7.11 2.40
N TYR A 678 -6.56 -6.61 3.24
CA TYR A 678 -5.17 -6.35 2.83
C TYR A 678 -4.44 -7.64 2.48
N THR A 679 -4.43 -8.60 3.40
CA THR A 679 -3.58 -9.78 3.25
C THR A 679 -4.05 -10.66 2.10
N GLU A 680 -5.35 -10.93 1.98
CA GLU A 680 -5.86 -11.80 0.91
C GLU A 680 -5.79 -11.14 -0.47
N ARG A 681 -5.77 -9.81 -0.56
CA ARG A 681 -5.51 -9.07 -1.80
C ARG A 681 -4.16 -9.44 -2.40
N TYR A 682 -3.13 -9.50 -1.58
CA TYR A 682 -1.75 -9.72 -2.04
C TYR A 682 -1.27 -11.16 -1.88
N MET A 683 -1.82 -11.91 -0.93
CA MET A 683 -1.37 -13.27 -0.59
C MET A 683 -2.40 -14.36 -0.89
N GLN A 684 -3.65 -14.00 -1.21
CA GLN A 684 -4.81 -14.89 -1.18
C GLN A 684 -5.03 -15.50 0.21
N THR A 685 -5.91 -16.51 0.37
CA THR A 685 -6.10 -17.13 1.68
C THR A 685 -4.91 -18.04 2.05
N PRO A 686 -4.66 -18.28 3.36
CA PRO A 686 -3.62 -19.22 3.79
C PRO A 686 -3.80 -20.65 3.25
N ARG A 687 -5.03 -21.04 2.91
CA ARG A 687 -5.33 -22.34 2.28
C ARG A 687 -4.91 -22.39 0.82
N GLU A 688 -5.11 -21.30 0.08
CA GLU A 688 -4.79 -21.20 -1.36
C GLU A 688 -3.30 -20.96 -1.61
N ASN A 689 -2.57 -20.45 -0.61
CA ASN A 689 -1.16 -20.05 -0.75
C ASN A 689 -0.32 -20.42 0.49
N ALA A 690 -0.44 -21.65 0.98
CA ALA A 690 0.24 -22.10 2.20
C ALA A 690 1.77 -21.87 2.15
N ASP A 691 2.40 -22.13 1.01
CA ASP A 691 3.85 -21.97 0.83
C ASP A 691 4.27 -20.50 0.83
N GLY A 692 3.50 -19.60 0.22
CA GLY A 692 3.73 -18.16 0.26
C GLY A 692 3.66 -17.62 1.68
N TYR A 693 2.65 -18.00 2.48
CA TYR A 693 2.56 -17.63 3.89
C TYR A 693 3.74 -18.18 4.71
N LYS A 694 4.20 -19.39 4.41
CA LYS A 694 5.36 -19.99 5.07
C LYS A 694 6.66 -19.27 4.70
N SER A 695 6.87 -18.93 3.42
CA SER A 695 8.08 -18.26 2.95
C SER A 695 8.16 -16.79 3.38
N SER A 696 7.03 -16.12 3.58
CA SER A 696 6.94 -14.72 4.01
C SER A 696 6.97 -14.55 5.54
N SER A 697 6.87 -15.63 6.33
CA SER A 697 6.86 -15.55 7.79
C SER A 697 8.28 -15.36 8.36
N CYS A 698 8.48 -14.29 9.15
CA CYS A 698 9.73 -14.07 9.90
C CYS A 698 10.05 -15.22 10.85
N LEU A 699 9.01 -15.87 11.40
CA LEU A 699 9.16 -16.96 12.37
C LEU A 699 9.93 -18.14 11.78
N LYS A 700 9.78 -18.40 10.47
CA LYS A 700 10.50 -19.46 9.74
C LYS A 700 12.02 -19.30 9.83
N TYR A 701 12.49 -18.06 9.84
CA TYR A 701 13.91 -17.75 9.76
C TYR A 701 14.53 -17.34 11.11
N ALA A 702 13.81 -17.44 12.21
CA ALA A 702 14.26 -17.04 13.55
C ALA A 702 15.61 -17.65 13.93
N SER A 703 15.86 -18.93 13.59
CA SER A 703 17.14 -19.62 13.85
C SER A 703 18.34 -19.03 13.12
N LYS A 704 18.13 -18.29 12.04
CA LYS A 704 19.19 -17.72 11.20
C LYS A 704 19.73 -16.39 11.70
N LEU A 705 19.11 -15.75 12.70
CA LEU A 705 19.59 -14.45 13.23
C LEU A 705 21.06 -14.54 13.62
N LYS A 706 21.88 -13.70 13.01
CA LYS A 706 23.32 -13.50 13.34
C LYS A 706 23.58 -12.08 13.85
N GLY A 707 22.94 -11.09 13.22
CA GLY A 707 23.12 -9.67 13.50
C GLY A 707 22.32 -9.17 14.72
N LYS A 708 22.21 -7.86 14.85
CA LYS A 708 21.55 -7.14 15.93
C LYS A 708 20.14 -6.71 15.51
N LEU A 709 19.12 -7.18 16.21
CA LEU A 709 17.72 -6.88 15.91
C LEU A 709 17.07 -6.12 17.07
N LEU A 710 16.54 -4.93 16.79
CA LEU A 710 15.66 -4.18 17.70
C LEU A 710 14.21 -4.26 17.19
N LEU A 711 13.33 -4.85 18.00
CA LEU A 711 11.88 -4.86 17.80
C LEU A 711 11.25 -3.70 18.57
N VAL A 712 10.44 -2.89 17.89
CA VAL A 712 9.73 -1.75 18.52
C VAL A 712 8.25 -1.88 18.27
N HIS A 713 7.39 -1.76 19.32
CA HIS A 713 5.94 -1.90 19.14
C HIS A 713 5.14 -1.06 20.13
N GLY A 714 4.00 -0.50 19.66
CA GLY A 714 2.98 0.09 20.53
C GLY A 714 2.08 -0.98 21.13
N LEU A 715 1.94 -1.01 22.46
CA LEU A 715 1.23 -2.11 23.14
C LEU A 715 -0.28 -2.15 22.84
N ILE A 716 -0.89 -1.03 22.48
CA ILE A 716 -2.31 -0.94 22.12
C ILE A 716 -2.53 -0.76 20.60
N ASP A 717 -1.60 -1.27 19.80
CA ASP A 717 -1.71 -1.27 18.34
C ASP A 717 -2.93 -2.11 17.89
N ASP A 718 -3.91 -1.42 17.32
CA ASP A 718 -5.17 -2.01 16.84
C ASP A 718 -5.18 -2.21 15.31
N ASN A 719 -4.04 -2.01 14.65
CA ASN A 719 -3.79 -2.28 13.23
C ASN A 719 -2.87 -3.51 13.07
N VAL A 720 -1.57 -3.36 13.34
CA VAL A 720 -0.64 -4.49 13.43
C VAL A 720 -0.57 -4.95 14.90
N HIS A 721 -1.35 -5.96 15.24
CA HIS A 721 -1.46 -6.39 16.63
C HIS A 721 -0.11 -6.78 17.24
N PRO A 722 0.18 -6.41 18.50
CA PRO A 722 1.44 -6.73 19.20
C PRO A 722 1.78 -8.23 19.23
N ALA A 723 0.78 -9.10 19.03
CA ALA A 723 0.96 -10.54 18.87
C ALA A 723 1.99 -10.90 17.80
N ASN A 724 2.13 -10.08 16.73
CA ASN A 724 3.19 -10.25 15.73
C ASN A 724 4.57 -10.23 16.38
N THR A 725 4.88 -9.19 17.17
CA THR A 725 6.15 -9.07 17.86
C THR A 725 6.35 -10.15 18.92
N TRP A 726 5.31 -10.50 19.70
CA TRP A 726 5.40 -11.56 20.72
C TRP A 726 5.69 -12.93 20.12
N GLN A 727 5.07 -13.26 18.99
CA GLN A 727 5.31 -14.54 18.31
C GLN A 727 6.75 -14.61 17.77
N LEU A 728 7.28 -13.52 17.18
CA LEU A 728 8.67 -13.50 16.72
C LEU A 728 9.64 -13.56 17.90
N ALA A 729 9.40 -12.80 18.97
CA ALA A 729 10.21 -12.84 20.19
C ALA A 729 10.28 -14.26 20.76
N LYS A 730 9.14 -14.94 20.87
CA LYS A 730 9.06 -16.35 21.30
C LYS A 730 9.86 -17.27 20.37
N ALA A 731 9.71 -17.11 19.05
CA ALA A 731 10.44 -17.92 18.07
C ALA A 731 11.96 -17.73 18.14
N LEU A 732 12.41 -16.51 18.43
CA LEU A 732 13.83 -16.19 18.63
C LEU A 732 14.35 -16.81 19.94
N GLN A 733 13.62 -16.66 21.04
CA GLN A 733 13.96 -17.27 22.34
C GLN A 733 14.05 -18.80 22.25
N ASP A 734 13.11 -19.46 21.54
CA ASP A 734 13.14 -20.93 21.32
C ASP A 734 14.37 -21.42 20.52
N LYS A 735 15.10 -20.49 19.90
CA LYS A 735 16.33 -20.74 19.13
C LYS A 735 17.56 -20.15 19.78
N ASP A 736 17.48 -19.75 21.07
CA ASP A 736 18.55 -19.11 21.83
C ASP A 736 19.16 -17.88 21.14
N LYS A 737 18.32 -17.13 20.38
CA LYS A 737 18.73 -15.90 19.72
C LYS A 737 18.51 -14.70 20.59
N ARG A 738 19.52 -13.83 20.68
CA ARG A 738 19.45 -12.56 21.41
C ARG A 738 18.98 -11.45 20.51
N PHE A 739 18.06 -10.63 21.01
CA PHE A 739 17.50 -9.45 20.34
C PHE A 739 17.12 -8.41 21.39
N ASP A 740 16.96 -7.18 20.95
CA ASP A 740 16.51 -6.08 21.79
C ASP A 740 15.04 -5.75 21.51
N MET A 741 14.34 -5.21 22.50
CA MET A 741 12.93 -4.85 22.35
C MET A 741 12.62 -3.55 23.10
N MET A 742 11.86 -2.66 22.43
CA MET A 742 11.28 -1.46 23.03
C MET A 742 9.75 -1.48 22.85
N VAL A 743 9.04 -1.43 23.97
CA VAL A 743 7.57 -1.41 23.99
C VAL A 743 7.08 -0.05 24.45
N TYR A 744 6.10 0.51 23.73
CA TYR A 744 5.43 1.76 24.08
C TYR A 744 4.01 1.49 24.60
N PRO A 745 3.79 1.45 25.95
CA PRO A 745 2.52 0.99 26.53
C PRO A 745 1.30 1.82 26.16
N GLY A 746 1.45 3.13 25.92
CA GLY A 746 0.35 4.05 25.60
C GLY A 746 0.14 4.30 24.10
N PHE A 747 0.84 3.60 23.21
CA PHE A 747 0.83 3.90 21.78
C PHE A 747 0.17 2.80 20.95
N LYS A 748 -0.55 3.24 19.91
CA LYS A 748 -1.12 2.44 18.84
C LYS A 748 -0.05 2.11 17.78
N HIS A 749 -0.47 1.99 16.52
CA HIS A 749 0.40 1.70 15.39
C HIS A 749 1.52 2.74 15.16
N GLY A 750 1.28 4.00 15.48
CA GLY A 750 2.34 5.02 15.55
C GLY A 750 3.17 4.88 16.83
N VAL A 751 4.47 5.14 16.73
CA VAL A 751 5.39 5.14 17.87
C VAL A 751 5.80 6.56 18.26
N GLN A 752 6.28 6.75 19.49
CA GLN A 752 6.62 8.06 20.04
C GLN A 752 7.87 8.67 19.34
N SER A 753 8.05 9.99 19.47
CA SER A 753 9.22 10.71 18.94
C SER A 753 10.56 10.16 19.46
N THR A 754 10.58 9.58 20.66
CA THR A 754 11.77 8.91 21.23
C THR A 754 12.22 7.69 20.41
N TYR A 755 11.37 7.14 19.55
CA TYR A 755 11.73 6.06 18.62
C TYR A 755 12.84 6.49 17.65
N GLU A 756 12.83 7.74 17.23
CA GLU A 756 13.88 8.27 16.35
C GLU A 756 15.25 8.22 17.05
N ALA A 757 15.34 8.70 18.28
CA ALA A 757 16.57 8.68 19.07
C ALA A 757 17.08 7.26 19.26
N ILE A 758 16.24 6.36 19.79
CA ILE A 758 16.60 4.96 20.06
C ILE A 758 17.09 4.24 18.79
N ARG A 759 16.50 4.51 17.64
CA ARG A 759 16.90 3.94 16.36
C ARG A 759 18.31 4.34 15.96
N TRP A 760 18.65 5.64 16.07
CA TRP A 760 19.96 6.13 15.70
C TRP A 760 21.04 5.73 16.70
N GLU A 761 20.73 5.74 18.00
CA GLU A 761 21.60 5.18 19.06
C GLU A 761 21.92 3.71 18.77
N TYR A 762 20.90 2.92 18.36
CA TYR A 762 21.07 1.49 18.06
C TYR A 762 21.99 1.26 16.87
N PHE A 763 21.78 1.96 15.76
CA PHE A 763 22.65 1.84 14.60
C PHE A 763 24.07 2.34 14.90
N PHE A 764 24.21 3.43 15.60
CA PHE A 764 25.54 3.94 15.97
C PHE A 764 26.30 2.95 16.86
N ARG A 765 25.64 2.37 17.86
CA ARG A 765 26.22 1.36 18.75
C ARG A 765 26.73 0.13 17.98
N HIS A 766 26.00 -0.34 16.99
CA HIS A 766 26.27 -1.62 16.32
C HIS A 766 26.98 -1.50 14.97
N LEU A 767 26.82 -0.40 14.27
CA LEU A 767 27.41 -0.19 12.95
C LEU A 767 28.34 1.03 12.90
N GLY A 768 28.29 1.90 13.85
CA GLY A 768 28.85 3.26 13.88
C GLY A 768 30.14 3.47 13.12
N PRO A 769 30.40 4.69 12.67
CA PRO A 769 31.57 5.04 11.87
C PRO A 769 32.89 4.79 12.60
#